data_8eeabd9afd5e91985db6cd203bc3aca2
#
_entry.id   8eeabd9afd5e91985db6cd203bc3aca2
#
_cell.length_a   1.000
_cell.length_b   1.000
_cell.length_c   1.000
_cell.angle_alpha   90.00
_cell.angle_beta   90.00
_cell.angle_gamma   90.00
#
_symmetry.space_group_name_H-M   'P 1'
#
loop_
_entity.id
_entity.type
_entity.pdbx_description
1 polymer ?
#
loop_
_entity_poly.entity_id
_entity_poly.type
_entity_poly.pdbx_seq_one_letter_code
_entity_poly.pdbx_strand_id
1 'polypeptide(L)'
;MAFAVRTDADRLPGLPVLLRSLALTNPAVCEDFLVLHPGLPDTAFDEARRLHPRLLPRRTEGHGAALDATAVEEYDTLVVLDPGMVVLGPLDPLLRLRTGVAAVPQPGGDGRRTVRDDGLLVIQCEDHGGVPEGAPAKDPAPGPFTPLDSRYDFLVSRLYDDTPVPAHTVVLHFPGPGADRAGHAPAYEARDRYELDDEAFRTAYCALPGAKHPELLLHCALPLIEAGRASVDLVRQVAEVHRTRGRHEEAVALLGAAVAHRPDLPRCHETLGICLMALSRYEEAEAHLLLATVSPDFAARAYGQLARLAWLLGRTEDAHAYARDGLDADPADANCHAWYARTRPAAPAVRQAPRPDPAGQLAHVALFAEGQENAGDKVLPEAVRMCFGTDTGPDRWHGRSVHRLVDEEVLAGLNARRGVVVGGGGLFLPDTAPNGNSGWQWNVPDDMLRRITVPLAVFAVGYNVFDGQHYHRERFARSLRVLVERSAFFGLRNQGSVARVRELLPPGLRDRVRYQPCPTTVARHLDAGWSDPVRRADTVLVNCAYDRANLRFGHDYGHFLAEMNTAVRALGEHAEVRYAAHMPADERFVHDLRREHGTSLPVEPLYLRTNDEIRGLYRSTRLVVGMRGHAGMIPFGCGTPVISLVSHPKLAYFLADIDRPDWGVSVHDRALGAVLTERATAMLDDHRAAVADVHGRQDLLWETTRANLAELRPVFGLPQPGPRVPGPRGAAGGTHPRGAEGGTDPRGAEGGTDPRGAAGGTGPRGAAGGTGPSPSGHPTGESVHPDGVHGPAERP
;
A
#
# COMPACT_ATOMS: atom_id res chain seq x y z
N MET A 1 -0.92 11.24 13.29
CA MET A 1 -1.89 11.96 14.17
C MET A 1 -2.51 10.97 15.15
N ALA A 2 -2.80 11.40 16.39
CA ALA A 2 -3.52 10.60 17.38
C ALA A 2 -4.39 11.47 18.29
N PHE A 3 -5.37 10.84 18.94
CA PHE A 3 -6.02 11.38 20.12
C PHE A 3 -5.27 10.93 21.37
N ALA A 4 -5.27 11.75 22.41
CA ALA A 4 -4.70 11.38 23.69
C ALA A 4 -5.61 11.81 24.84
N VAL A 5 -5.73 11.00 25.87
CA VAL A 5 -6.38 11.37 27.11
C VAL A 5 -5.48 11.01 28.30
N ARG A 6 -5.51 11.83 29.36
CA ARG A 6 -4.89 11.52 30.64
C ARG A 6 -5.98 11.06 31.60
N THR A 7 -5.81 9.92 32.21
CA THR A 7 -6.79 9.36 33.12
C THR A 7 -6.14 8.68 34.34
N ASP A 8 -6.87 8.66 35.42
CA ASP A 8 -6.62 7.90 36.63
C ASP A 8 -7.87 7.06 36.97
N ALA A 9 -7.89 6.41 38.10
CA ALA A 9 -9.01 5.56 38.52
C ALA A 9 -10.33 6.35 38.68
N ASP A 10 -10.27 7.62 39.08
CA ASP A 10 -11.45 8.42 39.34
C ASP A 10 -12.07 8.99 38.05
N ARG A 11 -11.24 9.27 37.03
CA ARG A 11 -11.66 9.83 35.73
C ARG A 11 -11.96 8.76 34.68
N LEU A 12 -11.42 7.56 34.82
CA LEU A 12 -11.60 6.45 33.88
C LEU A 12 -13.06 6.17 33.49
N PRO A 13 -14.05 6.27 34.41
CA PRO A 13 -15.48 6.06 34.05
C PRO A 13 -16.05 7.03 33.01
N GLY A 14 -15.40 8.17 32.77
CA GLY A 14 -15.78 9.11 31.72
C GLY A 14 -15.32 8.70 30.31
N LEU A 15 -14.27 7.89 30.21
CA LEU A 15 -13.67 7.50 28.93
C LEU A 15 -14.64 6.79 27.98
N PRO A 16 -15.49 5.84 28.40
CA PRO A 16 -16.46 5.23 27.50
C PRO A 16 -17.46 6.21 26.88
N VAL A 17 -17.92 7.21 27.60
CA VAL A 17 -18.84 8.23 27.10
C VAL A 17 -18.13 9.11 26.08
N LEU A 18 -16.89 9.52 26.35
CA LEU A 18 -16.07 10.25 25.41
C LEU A 18 -15.89 9.47 24.10
N LEU A 19 -15.50 8.20 24.16
CA LEU A 19 -15.27 7.36 22.99
C LEU A 19 -16.56 7.16 22.16
N ARG A 20 -17.70 6.91 22.81
CA ARG A 20 -18.98 6.78 22.12
C ARG A 20 -19.41 8.08 21.46
N SER A 21 -19.27 9.20 22.16
CA SER A 21 -19.63 10.50 21.61
C SER A 21 -18.74 10.88 20.42
N LEU A 22 -17.42 10.63 20.52
CA LEU A 22 -16.48 10.84 19.43
C LEU A 22 -16.86 10.01 18.19
N ALA A 23 -17.06 8.70 18.34
CA ALA A 23 -17.41 7.82 17.24
C ALA A 23 -18.75 8.14 16.58
N LEU A 24 -19.76 8.50 17.37
CA LEU A 24 -21.10 8.79 16.85
C LEU A 24 -21.19 10.17 16.17
N THR A 25 -20.35 11.12 16.53
CA THR A 25 -20.31 12.45 15.91
C THR A 25 -19.25 12.58 14.82
N ASN A 26 -18.24 11.70 14.81
CA ASN A 26 -17.15 11.68 13.84
C ASN A 26 -16.93 10.26 13.26
N PRO A 27 -17.89 9.67 12.56
CA PRO A 27 -17.87 8.25 12.18
C PRO A 27 -16.75 7.87 11.21
N ALA A 28 -16.16 8.83 10.51
CA ALA A 28 -15.03 8.62 9.60
C ALA A 28 -13.66 8.70 10.29
N VAL A 29 -13.62 9.00 11.60
CA VAL A 29 -12.40 9.16 12.39
C VAL A 29 -12.16 7.90 13.22
N CYS A 30 -10.97 7.33 13.09
CA CYS A 30 -10.51 6.20 13.91
C CYS A 30 -8.98 6.21 13.97
N GLU A 31 -8.45 7.32 14.49
CA GLU A 31 -7.01 7.48 14.73
C GLU A 31 -6.59 6.71 15.98
N ASP A 32 -5.29 6.55 16.22
CA ASP A 32 -4.79 5.98 17.46
C ASP A 32 -5.31 6.79 18.65
N PHE A 33 -5.76 6.12 19.69
CA PHE A 33 -6.31 6.72 20.89
C PHE A 33 -5.44 6.35 22.11
N LEU A 34 -4.55 7.24 22.48
CA LEU A 34 -3.62 7.07 23.58
C LEU A 34 -4.32 7.31 24.91
N VAL A 35 -4.22 6.37 25.82
CA VAL A 35 -4.72 6.50 27.20
C VAL A 35 -3.52 6.55 28.15
N LEU A 36 -3.13 7.76 28.54
CA LEU A 36 -2.00 8.02 29.42
C LEU A 36 -2.43 7.85 30.87
N HIS A 37 -1.78 6.95 31.62
CA HIS A 37 -2.19 6.58 32.98
C HIS A 37 -1.02 6.29 33.92
N PRO A 38 -1.16 6.53 35.25
CA PRO A 38 -0.06 6.39 36.20
C PRO A 38 0.25 4.95 36.63
N GLY A 39 -0.43 3.93 36.05
CA GLY A 39 -0.20 2.51 36.39
C GLY A 39 -1.48 1.73 36.68
N LEU A 40 -2.57 2.06 36.01
CA LEU A 40 -3.80 1.27 36.05
C LEU A 40 -3.56 -0.15 35.50
N PRO A 41 -4.27 -1.18 36.02
CA PRO A 41 -4.17 -2.52 35.49
C PRO A 41 -4.73 -2.59 34.06
N ASP A 42 -4.19 -3.46 33.23
CA ASP A 42 -4.56 -3.58 31.81
C ASP A 42 -6.06 -3.87 31.62
N THR A 43 -6.66 -4.67 32.51
CA THR A 43 -8.09 -4.98 32.52
C THR A 43 -9.00 -3.75 32.74
N ALA A 44 -8.48 -2.66 33.26
CA ALA A 44 -9.24 -1.44 33.43
C ALA A 44 -9.67 -0.81 32.09
N PHE A 45 -9.00 -1.18 31.00
CA PHE A 45 -9.25 -0.63 29.65
C PHE A 45 -10.13 -1.54 28.79
N ASP A 46 -10.62 -2.68 29.30
CA ASP A 46 -11.37 -3.66 28.50
C ASP A 46 -12.66 -3.08 27.91
N GLU A 47 -13.39 -2.23 28.66
CA GLU A 47 -14.57 -1.54 28.13
C GLU A 47 -14.18 -0.58 26.98
N ALA A 48 -13.17 0.23 27.19
CA ALA A 48 -12.71 1.19 26.20
C ALA A 48 -12.20 0.50 24.91
N ARG A 49 -11.53 -0.65 25.03
CA ARG A 49 -11.10 -1.47 23.89
C ARG A 49 -12.29 -2.04 23.09
N ARG A 50 -13.42 -2.33 23.74
CA ARG A 50 -14.64 -2.75 23.04
C ARG A 50 -15.32 -1.61 22.27
N LEU A 51 -14.95 -0.36 22.53
CA LEU A 51 -15.48 0.82 21.88
C LEU A 51 -14.57 1.37 20.79
N HIS A 52 -13.25 1.19 20.92
CA HIS A 52 -12.30 1.75 19.98
C HIS A 52 -11.18 0.75 19.61
N PRO A 53 -11.09 0.30 18.33
CA PRO A 53 -10.16 -0.76 17.92
C PRO A 53 -8.67 -0.35 17.96
N ARG A 54 -8.39 0.97 18.06
CA ARG A 54 -7.04 1.52 18.08
C ARG A 54 -6.73 2.23 19.40
N LEU A 55 -7.23 1.66 20.51
CA LEU A 55 -6.98 2.17 21.87
C LEU A 55 -5.64 1.67 22.36
N LEU A 56 -4.78 2.57 22.81
CA LEU A 56 -3.41 2.32 23.25
C LEU A 56 -3.18 2.83 24.67
N PRO A 57 -3.34 2.01 25.72
CA PRO A 57 -2.94 2.39 27.07
C PRO A 57 -1.41 2.56 27.16
N ARG A 58 -0.96 3.66 27.74
CA ARG A 58 0.46 3.99 27.96
C ARG A 58 0.68 4.41 29.41
N ARG A 59 1.57 3.70 30.09
CA ARG A 59 1.97 4.08 31.46
C ARG A 59 2.91 5.28 31.39
N THR A 60 2.64 6.31 32.18
CA THR A 60 3.48 7.50 32.33
C THR A 60 4.13 7.53 33.70
N GLU A 61 5.40 7.94 33.77
CA GLU A 61 6.12 8.14 35.03
C GLU A 61 5.84 9.58 35.54
N GLY A 62 5.13 9.68 36.67
CA GLY A 62 4.88 10.96 37.34
C GLY A 62 3.41 11.32 37.57
N HIS A 63 3.11 11.85 38.73
CA HIS A 63 1.81 12.41 39.10
C HIS A 63 1.75 13.85 38.57
N GLY A 64 1.34 14.01 37.34
CA GLY A 64 0.94 15.30 36.85
C GLY A 64 1.49 15.78 35.52
N ALA A 65 0.65 16.37 34.81
CA ALA A 65 0.63 17.56 33.94
C ALA A 65 1.49 17.59 32.67
N ALA A 66 2.67 17.08 32.56
CA ALA A 66 3.38 17.06 31.29
C ALA A 66 2.95 15.84 30.47
N LEU A 67 2.60 16.05 29.20
CA LEU A 67 2.61 14.99 28.21
C LEU A 67 4.04 14.44 28.18
N ASP A 68 4.21 13.19 28.61
CA ASP A 68 5.50 12.53 28.50
C ASP A 68 5.89 12.56 27.01
N ALA A 69 6.91 13.34 26.67
CA ALA A 69 7.34 13.54 25.31
C ALA A 69 7.63 12.18 24.64
N THR A 70 8.23 11.24 25.39
CA THR A 70 8.58 9.91 24.91
C THR A 70 7.35 9.04 24.57
N ALA A 71 6.22 9.27 25.22
CA ALA A 71 4.97 8.53 24.97
C ALA A 71 4.24 8.97 23.69
N VAL A 72 4.66 10.08 23.09
CA VAL A 72 3.96 10.75 21.97
C VAL A 72 4.87 11.13 20.80
N GLU A 73 6.17 10.85 20.86
CA GLU A 73 7.18 11.13 19.82
C GLU A 73 6.84 10.59 18.42
N GLU A 74 5.96 9.61 18.35
CA GLU A 74 5.59 8.93 17.12
C GLU A 74 4.56 9.69 16.27
N TYR A 75 4.01 10.79 16.77
CA TYR A 75 2.88 11.47 16.13
C TYR A 75 3.19 12.92 15.79
N ASP A 76 2.89 13.30 14.54
CA ASP A 76 3.03 14.67 14.07
C ASP A 76 2.01 15.61 14.71
N THR A 77 0.85 15.10 15.08
CA THR A 77 -0.27 15.86 15.65
C THR A 77 -0.96 15.07 16.74
N LEU A 78 -1.18 15.72 17.88
CA LEU A 78 -1.98 15.18 18.98
C LEU A 78 -3.19 16.07 19.25
N VAL A 79 -4.36 15.44 19.40
CA VAL A 79 -5.56 16.08 19.94
C VAL A 79 -5.78 15.54 21.35
N VAL A 80 -5.46 16.35 22.35
CA VAL A 80 -5.58 15.97 23.76
C VAL A 80 -6.96 16.32 24.27
N LEU A 81 -7.64 15.33 24.84
CA LEU A 81 -8.99 15.43 25.41
C LEU A 81 -8.96 15.06 26.90
N ASP A 82 -10.01 15.42 27.61
CA ASP A 82 -10.24 14.96 28.99
C ASP A 82 -11.34 13.90 29.02
N PRO A 83 -11.26 12.86 29.88
CA PRO A 83 -12.31 11.86 30.01
C PRO A 83 -13.69 12.42 30.36
N GLY A 84 -13.75 13.61 30.97
CA GLY A 84 -14.99 14.34 31.24
C GLY A 84 -15.59 15.07 30.03
N MET A 85 -15.00 14.97 28.85
CA MET A 85 -15.50 15.62 27.63
C MET A 85 -16.54 14.74 26.92
N VAL A 86 -17.50 15.42 26.28
CA VAL A 86 -18.51 14.82 25.40
C VAL A 86 -18.44 15.55 24.06
N VAL A 87 -18.19 14.81 22.99
CA VAL A 87 -18.12 15.37 21.63
C VAL A 87 -19.52 15.42 21.04
N LEU A 88 -19.99 16.65 20.72
CA LEU A 88 -21.34 16.91 20.19
C LEU A 88 -21.35 17.27 18.71
N GLY A 89 -20.16 17.51 18.12
CA GLY A 89 -20.04 17.95 16.74
C GLY A 89 -18.74 17.52 16.07
N PRO A 90 -18.54 17.92 14.79
CA PRO A 90 -17.38 17.49 14.01
C PRO A 90 -16.07 18.13 14.49
N LEU A 91 -15.01 17.32 14.59
CA LEU A 91 -13.66 17.72 14.94
C LEU A 91 -12.76 18.00 13.72
N ASP A 92 -13.26 17.83 12.49
CA ASP A 92 -12.49 18.06 11.25
C ASP A 92 -11.68 19.37 11.24
N PRO A 93 -12.22 20.52 11.74
CA PRO A 93 -11.45 21.75 11.76
C PRO A 93 -10.20 21.68 12.65
N LEU A 94 -10.26 20.92 13.76
CA LEU A 94 -9.12 20.74 14.67
C LEU A 94 -8.07 19.81 14.04
N LEU A 95 -8.51 18.76 13.34
CA LEU A 95 -7.63 17.79 12.70
C LEU A 95 -6.81 18.38 11.54
N ARG A 96 -7.25 19.53 11.00
CA ARG A 96 -6.58 20.25 9.91
C ARG A 96 -5.65 21.37 10.36
N LEU A 97 -5.61 21.66 11.65
CA LEU A 97 -4.72 22.70 12.17
C LEU A 97 -3.25 22.34 11.92
N ARG A 98 -2.45 23.34 11.62
CA ARG A 98 -0.99 23.26 11.43
C ARG A 98 -0.33 24.41 12.19
N THR A 99 -0.33 24.29 13.51
CA THR A 99 0.20 25.34 14.42
C THR A 99 0.77 24.65 15.64
N GLY A 100 1.82 25.17 16.25
CA GLY A 100 2.55 24.52 17.34
C GLY A 100 1.64 24.01 18.46
N VAL A 101 0.95 24.92 19.16
CA VAL A 101 -0.05 24.57 20.18
C VAL A 101 -1.32 25.39 19.94
N ALA A 102 -2.49 24.75 19.99
CA ALA A 102 -3.78 25.41 19.95
C ALA A 102 -4.64 24.98 21.14
N ALA A 103 -5.31 25.91 21.77
CA ALA A 103 -6.13 25.70 22.98
C ALA A 103 -7.26 26.71 23.12
N VAL A 104 -8.28 26.36 23.90
CA VAL A 104 -9.34 27.31 24.28
C VAL A 104 -8.84 28.19 25.45
N PRO A 105 -8.71 29.54 25.27
CA PRO A 105 -8.20 30.40 26.28
C PRO A 105 -9.19 30.60 27.43
N GLN A 106 -8.67 30.63 28.65
CA GLN A 106 -9.42 30.92 29.86
C GLN A 106 -8.95 32.26 30.43
N PRO A 107 -9.84 33.09 31.06
CA PRO A 107 -9.43 34.28 31.76
C PRO A 107 -8.67 33.89 33.03
N GLY A 108 -7.40 34.30 33.14
CA GLY A 108 -6.62 34.19 34.38
C GLY A 108 -6.99 35.28 35.35
N GLY A 109 -6.76 35.06 36.67
CA GLY A 109 -7.06 36.02 37.72
C GLY A 109 -6.25 37.30 37.64
N ASP A 110 -5.19 37.35 36.83
CA ASP A 110 -4.30 38.51 36.60
C ASP A 110 -4.58 39.22 35.25
N GLY A 111 -5.68 38.85 34.58
CA GLY A 111 -6.04 39.40 33.26
C GLY A 111 -5.27 38.79 32.08
N ARG A 112 -4.38 37.83 32.33
CA ARG A 112 -3.70 37.06 31.27
C ARG A 112 -4.58 35.89 30.79
N ARG A 113 -4.40 35.47 29.54
CA ARG A 113 -5.04 34.28 29.04
C ARG A 113 -4.21 33.08 29.45
N THR A 114 -4.84 32.09 30.07
CA THR A 114 -4.23 30.81 30.47
C THR A 114 -4.89 29.66 29.74
N VAL A 115 -4.26 28.50 29.73
CA VAL A 115 -4.80 27.26 29.25
C VAL A 115 -5.07 26.34 30.43
N ARG A 116 -6.15 25.59 30.41
CA ARG A 116 -6.47 24.61 31.47
C ARG A 116 -5.63 23.35 31.29
N ASP A 117 -5.23 22.75 32.40
CA ASP A 117 -4.49 21.49 32.41
C ASP A 117 -5.33 20.32 31.87
N ASP A 118 -6.66 20.36 32.03
CA ASP A 118 -7.64 19.39 31.57
C ASP A 118 -8.41 19.87 30.31
N GLY A 119 -8.01 21.01 29.71
CA GLY A 119 -8.63 21.56 28.52
C GLY A 119 -8.26 20.82 27.24
N LEU A 120 -9.09 21.02 26.18
CA LEU A 120 -8.77 20.51 24.85
C LEU A 120 -7.54 21.23 24.29
N LEU A 121 -6.57 20.42 23.84
CA LEU A 121 -5.35 20.90 23.20
C LEU A 121 -5.17 20.25 21.84
N VAL A 122 -4.66 21.00 20.87
CA VAL A 122 -4.09 20.46 19.64
C VAL A 122 -2.61 20.81 19.60
N ILE A 123 -1.76 19.81 19.49
CA ILE A 123 -0.30 19.95 19.56
C ILE A 123 0.29 19.42 18.26
N GLN A 124 1.10 20.23 17.56
CA GLN A 124 1.96 19.78 16.47
C GLN A 124 3.32 19.43 17.08
N CYS A 125 3.75 18.18 16.90
CA CYS A 125 5.08 17.74 17.30
C CYS A 125 6.07 18.12 16.18
N GLU A 126 7.23 18.66 16.56
CA GLU A 126 8.25 19.03 15.58
C GLU A 126 8.96 17.78 15.02
N ASP A 127 9.52 17.88 13.81
CA ASP A 127 10.17 16.79 13.05
C ASP A 127 11.32 16.03 13.76
N HIS A 128 11.64 16.37 14.98
CA HIS A 128 12.77 15.82 15.76
C HIS A 128 12.39 15.31 17.16
N GLY A 129 11.18 14.82 17.32
CA GLY A 129 10.78 14.08 18.53
C GLY A 129 10.74 14.94 19.79
N GLY A 130 9.72 15.74 19.96
CA GLY A 130 9.46 16.43 21.22
C GLY A 130 8.20 17.27 21.18
N VAL A 131 7.48 17.28 22.27
CA VAL A 131 6.42 18.25 22.51
C VAL A 131 7.05 19.65 22.50
N PRO A 132 6.53 20.63 21.72
CA PRO A 132 7.12 21.97 21.64
C PRO A 132 7.40 22.56 23.02
N GLU A 133 8.57 23.22 23.20
CA GLU A 133 8.86 24.01 24.39
C GLU A 133 7.73 25.05 24.59
N GLY A 134 6.93 24.85 25.64
CA GLY A 134 5.76 25.68 25.93
C GLY A 134 4.42 24.96 25.92
N ALA A 135 4.37 23.63 25.67
CA ALA A 135 3.19 22.85 26.03
C ALA A 135 2.92 22.97 27.52
N PRO A 136 1.65 23.22 27.97
CA PRO A 136 1.35 23.60 29.35
C PRO A 136 1.77 22.50 30.34
N ALA A 137 2.83 22.80 31.08
CA ALA A 137 3.20 22.15 32.32
C ALA A 137 2.50 22.81 33.47
N LYS A 138 2.54 22.20 34.67
CA LYS A 138 1.85 22.64 35.89
C LYS A 138 2.12 24.10 36.35
N ASP A 139 3.16 24.75 35.84
CA ASP A 139 3.45 26.16 36.11
C ASP A 139 3.06 27.06 34.96
N PRO A 140 2.24 28.10 35.16
CA PRO A 140 1.64 28.89 34.11
C PRO A 140 2.59 30.00 33.59
N ALA A 141 3.63 29.61 32.86
CA ALA A 141 4.24 30.54 31.92
C ALA A 141 3.64 30.27 30.55
N PRO A 142 2.75 31.11 30.02
CA PRO A 142 2.11 30.85 28.75
C PRO A 142 3.13 31.01 27.63
N GLY A 143 3.59 29.88 27.07
CA GLY A 143 4.14 29.88 25.72
C GLY A 143 3.08 30.42 24.75
N PRO A 144 3.48 30.91 23.57
CA PRO A 144 2.54 31.38 22.58
C PRO A 144 1.67 30.21 22.09
N PHE A 145 0.37 30.27 22.20
CA PHE A 145 -0.58 29.31 21.68
C PHE A 145 -1.60 29.99 20.76
N THR A 146 -2.11 29.21 19.79
CA THR A 146 -3.20 29.67 18.92
C THR A 146 -4.53 29.54 19.66
N PRO A 147 -5.29 30.63 19.83
CA PRO A 147 -6.56 30.53 20.52
C PRO A 147 -7.62 29.81 19.70
N LEU A 148 -8.26 28.83 20.30
CA LEU A 148 -9.45 28.15 19.75
C LEU A 148 -10.73 28.85 20.26
N ASP A 149 -11.79 28.66 19.47
CA ASP A 149 -13.14 29.11 19.89
C ASP A 149 -13.63 28.27 21.08
N SER A 150 -14.36 28.90 22.01
CA SER A 150 -14.88 28.25 23.22
C SER A 150 -15.84 27.08 22.95
N ARG A 151 -16.39 26.97 21.75
CA ARG A 151 -17.22 25.83 21.35
C ARG A 151 -16.49 24.45 21.39
N TYR A 152 -15.14 24.47 21.34
CA TYR A 152 -14.32 23.25 21.38
C TYR A 152 -13.93 22.82 22.80
N ASP A 153 -14.23 23.62 23.81
CA ASP A 153 -14.05 23.25 25.23
C ASP A 153 -15.03 24.07 26.06
N PHE A 154 -16.33 23.77 25.90
CA PHE A 154 -17.39 24.50 26.57
C PHE A 154 -17.63 23.90 27.96
N LEU A 155 -17.29 24.61 29.00
CA LEU A 155 -17.42 24.18 30.37
C LEU A 155 -18.88 24.17 30.84
N VAL A 156 -19.34 23.05 31.39
CA VAL A 156 -20.68 22.88 31.96
C VAL A 156 -20.93 23.90 33.09
N SER A 157 -19.90 24.24 33.87
CA SER A 157 -19.98 25.26 34.94
C SER A 157 -20.32 26.68 34.48
N ARG A 158 -20.35 26.94 33.16
CA ARG A 158 -20.82 28.21 32.58
C ARG A 158 -22.31 28.24 32.27
N LEU A 159 -22.99 27.12 32.41
CA LEU A 159 -24.43 27.01 32.26
C LEU A 159 -25.07 27.32 33.63
N TYR A 160 -26.07 28.15 33.62
CA TYR A 160 -26.93 28.36 34.76
C TYR A 160 -28.14 27.42 34.67
N ASP A 161 -28.85 27.23 35.78
CA ASP A 161 -30.00 26.32 35.89
C ASP A 161 -30.92 26.38 34.66
N ASP A 162 -31.25 25.21 34.12
CA ASP A 162 -32.11 25.00 32.95
C ASP A 162 -31.66 25.69 31.64
N THR A 163 -30.45 26.26 31.61
CA THR A 163 -29.94 26.87 30.37
C THR A 163 -29.57 25.76 29.37
N PRO A 164 -30.14 25.77 28.16
CA PRO A 164 -29.78 24.75 27.14
C PRO A 164 -28.31 24.90 26.72
N VAL A 165 -27.69 23.75 26.40
CA VAL A 165 -26.35 23.74 25.77
C VAL A 165 -26.41 24.54 24.47
N PRO A 166 -25.52 25.52 24.26
CA PRO A 166 -25.51 26.31 23.03
C PRO A 166 -25.40 25.40 21.79
N ALA A 167 -26.24 25.62 20.78
CA ALA A 167 -26.33 24.79 19.60
C ALA A 167 -25.02 24.67 18.78
N HIS A 168 -24.08 25.59 18.95
CA HIS A 168 -22.78 25.58 18.28
C HIS A 168 -21.68 24.88 19.08
N THR A 169 -21.99 24.33 20.28
CA THR A 169 -21.01 23.62 21.12
C THR A 169 -20.57 22.34 20.38
N VAL A 170 -19.27 22.19 20.22
CA VAL A 170 -18.65 20.99 19.59
C VAL A 170 -18.15 20.01 20.64
N VAL A 171 -17.54 20.52 21.73
CA VAL A 171 -17.10 19.70 22.87
C VAL A 171 -17.65 20.30 24.15
N LEU A 172 -18.41 19.52 24.87
CA LEU A 172 -18.94 19.87 26.19
C LEU A 172 -18.05 19.23 27.26
N HIS A 173 -17.61 20.02 28.23
CA HIS A 173 -16.62 19.60 29.21
C HIS A 173 -17.19 19.61 30.64
N PHE A 174 -17.16 18.49 31.32
CA PHE A 174 -17.53 18.28 32.71
C PHE A 174 -16.26 18.23 33.55
N PRO A 175 -15.89 19.33 34.28
CA PRO A 175 -14.65 19.40 35.02
C PRO A 175 -14.75 18.58 36.34
N GLY A 176 -14.33 17.35 36.34
CA GLY A 176 -14.22 16.50 37.53
C GLY A 176 -15.51 15.76 37.96
N PRO A 177 -15.37 14.73 38.80
CA PRO A 177 -16.50 14.00 39.37
C PRO A 177 -17.15 14.86 40.47
N GLY A 178 -18.34 15.36 40.24
CA GLY A 178 -19.10 16.10 41.29
C GLY A 178 -19.78 17.38 40.86
N ALA A 179 -19.84 17.68 39.56
CA ALA A 179 -20.73 18.73 39.08
C ALA A 179 -22.17 18.40 39.46
N ASP A 180 -22.87 19.36 40.05
CA ASP A 180 -24.26 19.17 40.46
C ASP A 180 -25.15 18.85 39.26
N ARG A 181 -25.63 17.58 39.20
CA ARG A 181 -26.47 17.11 38.11
C ARG A 181 -27.81 17.87 38.05
N ALA A 182 -28.35 18.29 39.19
CA ALA A 182 -29.60 18.98 39.24
C ALA A 182 -29.49 20.43 38.73
N GLY A 183 -28.35 21.09 39.01
CA GLY A 183 -28.07 22.44 38.52
C GLY A 183 -27.64 22.53 37.05
N HIS A 184 -27.43 21.41 36.37
CA HIS A 184 -26.95 21.38 34.97
C HIS A 184 -27.69 20.33 34.12
N ALA A 185 -28.99 20.14 34.38
CA ALA A 185 -29.79 19.10 33.74
C ALA A 185 -29.69 19.05 32.22
N PRO A 186 -29.70 20.12 31.43
CA PRO A 186 -29.56 20.08 29.98
C PRO A 186 -28.20 19.54 29.48
N ALA A 187 -27.13 19.83 30.22
CA ALA A 187 -25.80 19.32 29.90
C ALA A 187 -25.72 17.80 30.16
N TYR A 188 -26.29 17.34 31.28
CA TYR A 188 -26.35 15.93 31.59
C TYR A 188 -27.26 15.17 30.62
N GLU A 189 -28.38 15.76 30.18
CA GLU A 189 -29.22 15.19 29.12
C GLU A 189 -28.45 15.01 27.81
N ALA A 190 -27.59 15.96 27.44
CA ALA A 190 -26.75 15.83 26.26
C ALA A 190 -25.69 14.72 26.42
N ARG A 191 -25.13 14.53 27.63
CA ARG A 191 -24.18 13.48 27.95
C ARG A 191 -24.83 12.09 27.98
N ASP A 192 -26.00 11.97 28.63
CA ASP A 192 -26.72 10.72 28.85
C ASP A 192 -27.11 10.04 27.53
N ARG A 193 -27.18 10.79 26.40
CA ARG A 193 -27.37 10.23 25.05
C ARG A 193 -26.25 9.28 24.62
N TYR A 194 -25.08 9.38 25.25
CA TYR A 194 -23.91 8.57 24.97
C TYR A 194 -23.61 7.54 26.08
N GLU A 195 -24.43 7.50 27.13
CA GLU A 195 -24.40 6.43 28.13
C GLU A 195 -25.13 5.18 27.58
N LEU A 196 -24.61 4.61 26.50
CA LEU A 196 -25.13 3.45 25.80
C LEU A 196 -24.41 2.19 26.27
N ASP A 197 -25.10 1.05 26.28
CA ASP A 197 -24.40 -0.23 26.34
C ASP A 197 -23.67 -0.54 25.02
N ASP A 198 -22.83 -1.57 25.02
CA ASP A 198 -22.02 -1.91 23.86
C ASP A 198 -22.85 -2.24 22.61
N GLU A 199 -24.01 -2.86 22.78
CA GLU A 199 -24.89 -3.25 21.68
C GLU A 199 -25.64 -2.03 21.10
N ALA A 200 -26.20 -1.20 21.96
CA ALA A 200 -26.87 0.04 21.55
C ALA A 200 -25.88 0.96 20.83
N PHE A 201 -24.63 1.08 21.34
CA PHE A 201 -23.59 1.83 20.68
C PHE A 201 -23.27 1.29 19.29
N ARG A 202 -23.00 -0.01 19.16
CA ARG A 202 -22.70 -0.64 17.86
C ARG A 202 -23.83 -0.45 16.86
N THR A 203 -25.06 -0.63 17.32
CA THR A 203 -26.25 -0.45 16.49
C THR A 203 -26.39 0.99 16.04
N ALA A 204 -26.23 1.97 16.96
CA ALA A 204 -26.27 3.39 16.63
C ALA A 204 -25.19 3.78 15.63
N TYR A 205 -23.92 3.35 15.85
CA TYR A 205 -22.83 3.65 14.96
C TYR A 205 -23.05 3.06 13.55
N CYS A 206 -23.45 1.80 13.47
CA CYS A 206 -23.70 1.14 12.18
C CYS A 206 -24.88 1.76 11.41
N ALA A 207 -25.84 2.35 12.10
CA ALA A 207 -26.99 3.03 11.49
C ALA A 207 -26.70 4.46 11.00
N LEU A 208 -25.57 5.06 11.39
CA LEU A 208 -25.23 6.42 10.95
C LEU A 208 -25.18 6.51 9.42
N PRO A 209 -25.66 7.62 8.84
CA PRO A 209 -25.51 7.87 7.41
C PRO A 209 -24.07 8.28 7.05
N GLY A 210 -23.71 8.12 5.77
CA GLY A 210 -22.43 8.58 5.25
C GLY A 210 -21.27 7.60 5.42
N ALA A 211 -20.06 8.11 5.17
CA ALA A 211 -18.84 7.33 5.22
C ALA A 211 -18.43 7.03 6.66
N LYS A 212 -18.06 5.79 6.90
CA LYS A 212 -17.53 5.31 8.19
C LYS A 212 -16.09 4.86 8.05
N HIS A 213 -15.33 4.99 9.13
CA HIS A 213 -13.96 4.44 9.11
C HIS A 213 -14.02 2.90 9.02
N PRO A 214 -13.30 2.28 8.08
CA PRO A 214 -13.40 0.85 7.83
C PRO A 214 -13.10 -0.04 9.06
N GLU A 215 -12.12 0.35 9.89
CA GLU A 215 -11.76 -0.44 11.08
C GLU A 215 -12.84 -0.36 12.16
N LEU A 216 -13.33 0.81 12.42
CA LEU A 216 -14.39 0.99 13.41
C LEU A 216 -15.71 0.37 12.94
N LEU A 217 -16.00 0.42 11.63
CA LEU A 217 -17.15 -0.27 11.06
C LEU A 217 -17.06 -1.79 11.25
N LEU A 218 -15.91 -2.40 10.95
CA LEU A 218 -15.71 -3.84 11.20
C LEU A 218 -15.84 -4.17 12.69
N HIS A 219 -15.22 -3.37 13.55
CA HIS A 219 -15.24 -3.55 15.00
C HIS A 219 -16.67 -3.51 15.58
N CYS A 220 -17.52 -2.62 15.08
CA CYS A 220 -18.91 -2.51 15.52
C CYS A 220 -19.85 -3.53 14.84
N ALA A 221 -19.66 -3.79 13.55
CA ALA A 221 -20.59 -4.57 12.76
C ALA A 221 -20.42 -6.09 12.91
N LEU A 222 -19.18 -6.61 13.03
CA LEU A 222 -18.96 -8.05 13.12
C LEU A 222 -19.71 -8.71 14.28
N PRO A 223 -19.70 -8.18 15.51
CA PRO A 223 -20.48 -8.75 16.60
C PRO A 223 -22.00 -8.75 16.36
N LEU A 224 -22.52 -7.72 15.64
CA LEU A 224 -23.94 -7.67 15.28
C LEU A 224 -24.29 -8.71 14.20
N ILE A 225 -23.36 -8.96 13.27
CA ILE A 225 -23.52 -10.01 12.23
C ILE A 225 -23.51 -11.39 12.88
N GLU A 226 -22.54 -11.67 13.76
CA GLU A 226 -22.43 -12.93 14.49
C GLU A 226 -23.65 -13.21 15.35
N ALA A 227 -24.24 -12.18 15.95
CA ALA A 227 -25.48 -12.26 16.72
C ALA A 227 -26.76 -12.38 15.84
N GLY A 228 -26.64 -12.32 14.50
CA GLY A 228 -27.78 -12.36 13.58
C GLY A 228 -28.66 -11.10 13.61
N ARG A 229 -28.13 -9.95 14.08
CA ARG A 229 -28.84 -8.67 14.25
C ARG A 229 -28.52 -7.64 13.19
N ALA A 230 -27.60 -7.95 12.28
CA ALA A 230 -27.21 -7.05 11.22
C ALA A 230 -28.24 -7.00 10.10
N SER A 231 -28.53 -5.80 9.60
CA SER A 231 -29.29 -5.66 8.37
C SER A 231 -28.47 -6.15 7.17
N VAL A 232 -29.15 -6.55 6.10
CA VAL A 232 -28.47 -6.95 4.85
C VAL A 232 -27.58 -5.83 4.30
N ASP A 233 -28.01 -4.58 4.42
CA ASP A 233 -27.18 -3.44 3.98
C ASP A 233 -25.90 -3.30 4.82
N LEU A 234 -25.97 -3.57 6.11
CA LEU A 234 -24.78 -3.59 6.96
C LEU A 234 -23.83 -4.74 6.57
N VAL A 235 -24.36 -5.95 6.33
CA VAL A 235 -23.56 -7.08 5.82
C VAL A 235 -22.85 -6.71 4.52
N ARG A 236 -23.57 -6.05 3.61
CA ARG A 236 -22.98 -5.57 2.34
C ARG A 236 -21.89 -4.51 2.57
N GLN A 237 -22.08 -3.55 3.48
CA GLN A 237 -21.06 -2.55 3.81
C GLN A 237 -19.79 -3.22 4.35
N VAL A 238 -19.94 -4.21 5.24
CA VAL A 238 -18.82 -5.00 5.78
C VAL A 238 -18.12 -5.79 4.68
N ALA A 239 -18.89 -6.47 3.81
CA ALA A 239 -18.31 -7.19 2.68
C ALA A 239 -17.56 -6.27 1.71
N GLU A 240 -18.03 -5.03 1.51
CA GLU A 240 -17.33 -4.04 0.69
C GLU A 240 -16.00 -3.60 1.34
N VAL A 241 -15.95 -3.46 2.66
CA VAL A 241 -14.68 -3.22 3.38
C VAL A 241 -13.72 -4.40 3.22
N HIS A 242 -14.21 -5.63 3.33
CA HIS A 242 -13.38 -6.81 3.08
C HIS A 242 -12.87 -6.85 1.63
N ARG A 243 -13.74 -6.59 0.65
CA ARG A 243 -13.41 -6.54 -0.77
C ARG A 243 -12.30 -5.52 -1.07
N THR A 244 -12.43 -4.29 -0.56
CA THR A 244 -11.45 -3.22 -0.79
C THR A 244 -10.10 -3.49 -0.11
N ARG A 245 -10.11 -4.33 0.93
CA ARG A 245 -8.90 -4.80 1.61
C ARG A 245 -8.32 -6.10 1.03
N GLY A 246 -8.88 -6.61 -0.09
CA GLY A 246 -8.44 -7.85 -0.72
C GLY A 246 -8.83 -9.13 0.00
N ARG A 247 -9.72 -9.05 1.01
CA ARG A 247 -10.25 -10.19 1.76
C ARG A 247 -11.50 -10.71 1.07
N HIS A 248 -11.31 -11.27 -0.14
CA HIS A 248 -12.42 -11.65 -1.00
C HIS A 248 -13.19 -12.87 -0.48
N GLU A 249 -12.51 -13.83 0.18
CA GLU A 249 -13.15 -15.01 0.77
C GLU A 249 -14.13 -14.63 1.87
N GLU A 250 -13.76 -13.72 2.77
CA GLU A 250 -14.63 -13.22 3.83
C GLU A 250 -15.83 -12.48 3.25
N ALA A 251 -15.61 -11.67 2.23
CA ALA A 251 -16.70 -10.98 1.53
C ALA A 251 -17.66 -11.97 0.88
N VAL A 252 -17.16 -13.04 0.23
CA VAL A 252 -17.97 -14.10 -0.39
C VAL A 252 -18.76 -14.87 0.66
N ALA A 253 -18.15 -15.20 1.81
CA ALA A 253 -18.87 -15.91 2.88
C ALA A 253 -20.05 -15.09 3.43
N LEU A 254 -19.82 -13.80 3.70
CA LEU A 254 -20.86 -12.89 4.21
C LEU A 254 -22.00 -12.68 3.20
N LEU A 255 -21.67 -12.37 1.96
CA LEU A 255 -22.67 -12.10 0.91
C LEU A 255 -23.37 -13.39 0.47
N GLY A 256 -22.65 -14.51 0.41
CA GLY A 256 -23.23 -15.82 0.09
C GLY A 256 -24.32 -16.21 1.09
N ALA A 257 -24.07 -16.03 2.39
CA ALA A 257 -25.08 -16.24 3.42
C ALA A 257 -26.27 -15.28 3.26
N ALA A 258 -26.03 -14.00 2.96
CA ALA A 258 -27.09 -13.01 2.76
C ALA A 258 -27.99 -13.35 1.56
N VAL A 259 -27.44 -13.70 0.40
CA VAL A 259 -28.22 -14.03 -0.81
C VAL A 259 -28.88 -15.40 -0.73
N ALA A 260 -28.34 -16.33 0.07
CA ALA A 260 -29.01 -17.61 0.32
C ALA A 260 -30.35 -17.42 1.07
N HIS A 261 -30.42 -16.42 1.96
CA HIS A 261 -31.66 -16.07 2.69
C HIS A 261 -32.56 -15.14 1.88
N ARG A 262 -31.96 -14.25 1.09
CA ARG A 262 -32.64 -13.23 0.31
C ARG A 262 -32.08 -13.18 -1.10
N PRO A 263 -32.54 -14.02 -2.02
CA PRO A 263 -32.04 -14.08 -3.40
C PRO A 263 -32.43 -12.87 -4.27
N ASP A 264 -33.26 -11.98 -3.77
CA ASP A 264 -33.78 -10.78 -4.43
C ASP A 264 -32.89 -9.53 -4.17
N LEU A 265 -31.59 -9.68 -3.99
CA LEU A 265 -30.69 -8.59 -3.60
C LEU A 265 -29.66 -8.27 -4.72
N PRO A 266 -30.02 -7.51 -5.77
CA PRO A 266 -29.17 -7.28 -6.94
C PRO A 266 -27.79 -6.71 -6.58
N ARG A 267 -27.76 -5.79 -5.62
CA ARG A 267 -26.51 -5.15 -5.16
C ARG A 267 -25.56 -6.11 -4.43
N CYS A 268 -26.10 -7.07 -3.68
CA CYS A 268 -25.32 -8.13 -3.06
C CYS A 268 -24.77 -9.09 -4.12
N HIS A 269 -25.57 -9.43 -5.12
CA HIS A 269 -25.13 -10.24 -6.24
C HIS A 269 -24.02 -9.58 -7.07
N GLU A 270 -24.10 -8.27 -7.33
CA GLU A 270 -23.03 -7.53 -7.99
C GLU A 270 -21.71 -7.62 -7.21
N THR A 271 -21.75 -7.28 -5.92
CA THR A 271 -20.53 -7.30 -5.07
C THR A 271 -19.97 -8.72 -4.93
N LEU A 272 -20.85 -9.72 -4.79
CA LEU A 272 -20.46 -11.13 -4.73
C LEU A 272 -19.79 -11.58 -6.03
N GLY A 273 -20.38 -11.23 -7.19
CA GLY A 273 -19.80 -11.52 -8.48
C GLY A 273 -18.40 -10.90 -8.67
N ILE A 274 -18.21 -9.66 -8.22
CA ILE A 274 -16.89 -9.00 -8.26
C ILE A 274 -15.86 -9.74 -7.38
N CYS A 275 -16.25 -10.16 -6.17
CA CYS A 275 -15.37 -10.92 -5.28
C CYS A 275 -15.02 -12.30 -5.85
N LEU A 276 -16.02 -13.00 -6.43
CA LEU A 276 -15.82 -14.28 -7.09
C LEU A 276 -14.89 -14.18 -8.31
N MET A 277 -15.00 -13.09 -9.09
CA MET A 277 -14.05 -12.82 -10.18
C MET A 277 -12.62 -12.66 -9.65
N ALA A 278 -12.43 -11.96 -8.54
CA ALA A 278 -11.12 -11.79 -7.92
C ALA A 278 -10.52 -13.12 -7.44
N LEU A 279 -11.37 -14.07 -7.06
CA LEU A 279 -11.00 -15.44 -6.68
C LEU A 279 -10.90 -16.40 -7.87
N SER A 280 -11.09 -15.92 -9.11
CA SER A 280 -11.11 -16.72 -10.33
C SER A 280 -12.22 -17.80 -10.38
N ARG A 281 -13.29 -17.57 -9.61
CA ARG A 281 -14.52 -18.41 -9.61
C ARG A 281 -15.51 -17.87 -10.64
N TYR A 282 -15.14 -17.98 -11.92
CA TYR A 282 -15.75 -17.22 -13.02
C TYR A 282 -17.19 -17.64 -13.34
N GLU A 283 -17.49 -18.93 -13.29
CA GLU A 283 -18.84 -19.44 -13.58
C GLU A 283 -19.83 -18.97 -12.50
N GLU A 284 -19.42 -19.00 -11.24
CA GLU A 284 -20.25 -18.50 -10.14
C GLU A 284 -20.40 -16.97 -10.21
N ALA A 285 -19.32 -16.26 -10.57
CA ALA A 285 -19.34 -14.82 -10.75
C ALA A 285 -20.35 -14.43 -11.84
N GLU A 286 -20.37 -15.12 -12.98
CA GLU A 286 -21.31 -14.86 -14.08
C GLU A 286 -22.75 -15.06 -13.64
N ALA A 287 -23.04 -16.16 -12.94
CA ALA A 287 -24.38 -16.44 -12.44
C ALA A 287 -24.89 -15.31 -11.53
N HIS A 288 -24.06 -14.86 -10.60
CA HIS A 288 -24.45 -13.76 -9.69
C HIS A 288 -24.55 -12.41 -10.40
N LEU A 289 -23.65 -12.09 -11.31
CA LEU A 289 -23.73 -10.85 -12.08
C LEU A 289 -24.97 -10.80 -12.98
N LEU A 290 -25.39 -11.94 -13.58
CA LEU A 290 -26.64 -12.01 -14.33
C LEU A 290 -27.86 -11.76 -13.45
N LEU A 291 -27.88 -12.26 -12.20
CA LEU A 291 -28.96 -11.94 -11.26
C LEU A 291 -28.99 -10.45 -10.88
N ALA A 292 -27.85 -9.77 -10.92
CA ALA A 292 -27.80 -8.34 -10.64
C ALA A 292 -28.35 -7.47 -11.79
N THR A 293 -28.37 -7.96 -13.04
CA THR A 293 -28.90 -7.21 -14.20
C THR A 293 -30.43 -7.05 -14.19
N VAL A 294 -31.12 -7.84 -13.38
CA VAL A 294 -32.60 -7.80 -13.30
C VAL A 294 -33.10 -6.46 -12.73
N SER A 295 -32.32 -5.77 -11.93
CA SER A 295 -32.67 -4.47 -11.36
C SER A 295 -32.22 -3.33 -12.26
N PRO A 296 -33.13 -2.44 -12.70
CA PRO A 296 -32.77 -1.29 -13.54
C PRO A 296 -31.68 -0.40 -12.91
N ASP A 297 -31.70 -0.22 -11.59
CA ASP A 297 -30.75 0.63 -10.87
C ASP A 297 -29.32 0.08 -10.86
N PHE A 298 -29.15 -1.21 -11.14
CA PHE A 298 -27.85 -1.90 -11.10
C PHE A 298 -27.48 -2.57 -12.42
N ALA A 299 -28.40 -2.61 -13.38
CA ALA A 299 -28.21 -3.33 -14.64
C ALA A 299 -26.93 -2.91 -15.38
N ALA A 300 -26.74 -1.61 -15.60
CA ALA A 300 -25.58 -1.11 -16.33
C ALA A 300 -24.26 -1.51 -15.66
N ARG A 301 -24.18 -1.35 -14.34
CA ARG A 301 -22.99 -1.73 -13.57
C ARG A 301 -22.72 -3.22 -13.64
N ALA A 302 -23.76 -4.06 -13.52
CA ALA A 302 -23.65 -5.51 -13.62
C ALA A 302 -23.21 -5.94 -15.02
N TYR A 303 -23.77 -5.34 -16.07
CA TYR A 303 -23.35 -5.57 -17.45
C TYR A 303 -21.89 -5.13 -17.70
N GLY A 304 -21.44 -4.04 -17.12
CA GLY A 304 -20.04 -3.64 -17.18
C GLY A 304 -19.09 -4.68 -16.56
N GLN A 305 -19.51 -5.33 -15.45
CA GLN A 305 -18.74 -6.44 -14.86
C GLN A 305 -18.84 -7.73 -15.70
N LEU A 306 -20.00 -8.02 -16.29
CA LEU A 306 -20.16 -9.15 -17.22
C LEU A 306 -19.31 -8.96 -18.48
N ALA A 307 -19.27 -7.75 -19.03
CA ALA A 307 -18.38 -7.43 -20.15
C ALA A 307 -16.90 -7.68 -19.79
N ARG A 308 -16.49 -7.24 -18.59
CA ARG A 308 -15.17 -7.54 -18.07
C ARG A 308 -14.92 -9.03 -17.93
N LEU A 309 -15.85 -9.76 -17.35
CA LEU A 309 -15.74 -11.20 -17.14
C LEU A 309 -15.66 -11.95 -18.48
N ALA A 310 -16.56 -11.67 -19.41
CA ALA A 310 -16.55 -12.30 -20.73
C ALA A 310 -15.22 -12.01 -21.47
N TRP A 311 -14.68 -10.80 -21.35
CA TRP A 311 -13.37 -10.46 -21.90
C TRP A 311 -12.24 -11.23 -21.21
N LEU A 312 -12.27 -11.42 -19.88
CA LEU A 312 -11.31 -12.25 -19.14
C LEU A 312 -11.32 -13.72 -19.63
N LEU A 313 -12.48 -14.22 -20.02
CA LEU A 313 -12.68 -15.57 -20.55
C LEU A 313 -12.33 -15.68 -22.03
N GLY A 314 -11.93 -14.59 -22.69
CA GLY A 314 -11.62 -14.55 -24.13
C GLY A 314 -12.89 -14.55 -25.03
N ARG A 315 -14.08 -14.34 -24.47
CA ARG A 315 -15.36 -14.22 -25.16
C ARG A 315 -15.61 -12.78 -25.56
N THR A 316 -14.83 -12.30 -26.55
CA THR A 316 -14.82 -10.87 -26.93
C THR A 316 -16.16 -10.40 -27.48
N GLU A 317 -16.86 -11.25 -28.23
CA GLU A 317 -18.20 -10.93 -28.78
C GLU A 317 -19.24 -10.78 -27.67
N ASP A 318 -19.24 -11.70 -26.69
CA ASP A 318 -20.10 -11.60 -25.51
C ASP A 318 -19.78 -10.35 -24.68
N ALA A 319 -18.48 -10.04 -24.52
CA ALA A 319 -18.05 -8.83 -23.80
C ALA A 319 -18.57 -7.57 -24.49
N HIS A 320 -18.56 -7.52 -25.82
CA HIS A 320 -19.10 -6.41 -26.60
C HIS A 320 -20.63 -6.31 -26.47
N ALA A 321 -21.32 -7.46 -26.52
CA ALA A 321 -22.77 -7.52 -26.34
C ALA A 321 -23.17 -7.03 -24.94
N TYR A 322 -22.55 -7.54 -23.88
CA TYR A 322 -22.82 -7.06 -22.52
C TYR A 322 -22.52 -5.56 -22.33
N ALA A 323 -21.43 -5.05 -22.93
CA ALA A 323 -21.13 -3.63 -22.84
C ALA A 323 -22.23 -2.77 -23.53
N ARG A 324 -22.76 -3.24 -24.68
CA ARG A 324 -23.88 -2.59 -25.36
C ARG A 324 -25.14 -2.65 -24.50
N ASP A 325 -25.49 -3.83 -23.97
CA ASP A 325 -26.69 -4.01 -23.14
C ASP A 325 -26.60 -3.13 -21.86
N GLY A 326 -25.41 -2.92 -21.33
CA GLY A 326 -25.18 -1.95 -20.27
C GLY A 326 -25.39 -0.50 -20.67
N LEU A 327 -24.99 -0.11 -21.89
CA LEU A 327 -25.26 1.23 -22.41
C LEU A 327 -26.74 1.44 -22.78
N ASP A 328 -27.46 0.36 -23.16
CA ASP A 328 -28.90 0.41 -23.35
C ASP A 328 -29.64 0.62 -22.00
N ALA A 329 -29.10 0.10 -20.90
CA ALA A 329 -29.64 0.30 -19.56
C ALA A 329 -29.27 1.68 -18.97
N ASP A 330 -28.04 2.15 -19.15
CA ASP A 330 -27.57 3.49 -18.78
C ASP A 330 -26.57 4.01 -19.82
N PRO A 331 -27.03 4.90 -20.73
CA PRO A 331 -26.16 5.47 -21.75
C PRO A 331 -24.97 6.30 -21.22
N ALA A 332 -24.95 6.66 -19.93
CA ALA A 332 -23.89 7.45 -19.31
C ALA A 332 -22.87 6.59 -18.53
N ASP A 333 -23.06 5.27 -18.44
CA ASP A 333 -22.14 4.41 -17.67
C ASP A 333 -20.73 4.36 -18.31
N ALA A 334 -19.78 4.97 -17.61
CA ALA A 334 -18.39 5.11 -18.09
C ALA A 334 -17.67 3.76 -18.24
N ASN A 335 -18.01 2.76 -17.41
CA ASN A 335 -17.40 1.44 -17.47
C ASN A 335 -17.89 0.67 -18.72
N CYS A 336 -19.18 0.72 -19.00
CA CYS A 336 -19.74 0.14 -20.22
C CYS A 336 -19.20 0.80 -21.48
N HIS A 337 -19.04 2.12 -21.50
CA HIS A 337 -18.36 2.83 -22.59
C HIS A 337 -16.93 2.34 -22.80
N ALA A 338 -16.17 2.20 -21.71
CA ALA A 338 -14.79 1.70 -21.78
C ALA A 338 -14.71 0.29 -22.36
N TRP A 339 -15.61 -0.61 -21.92
CA TRP A 339 -15.66 -1.98 -22.44
C TRP A 339 -16.15 -2.03 -23.88
N TYR A 340 -17.17 -1.28 -24.24
CA TYR A 340 -17.68 -1.20 -25.61
C TYR A 340 -16.60 -0.74 -26.59
N ALA A 341 -15.85 0.30 -26.25
CA ALA A 341 -14.74 0.79 -27.06
C ALA A 341 -13.59 -0.24 -27.16
N ARG A 342 -13.27 -0.92 -26.05
CA ARG A 342 -12.19 -1.92 -25.97
C ARG A 342 -12.48 -3.18 -26.77
N THR A 343 -13.74 -3.62 -26.81
CA THR A 343 -14.16 -4.89 -27.43
C THR A 343 -14.70 -4.70 -28.85
N ARG A 344 -14.73 -3.45 -29.34
CA ARG A 344 -15.17 -3.14 -30.70
C ARG A 344 -14.37 -3.94 -31.72
N PRO A 345 -15.01 -4.65 -32.66
CA PRO A 345 -14.32 -5.34 -33.74
C PRO A 345 -13.41 -4.38 -34.49
N ALA A 346 -12.12 -4.68 -34.56
CA ALA A 346 -11.18 -3.87 -35.32
C ALA A 346 -11.55 -3.93 -36.80
N ALA A 347 -11.74 -2.77 -37.44
CA ALA A 347 -11.82 -2.72 -38.87
C ALA A 347 -10.48 -3.26 -39.46
N PRO A 348 -10.50 -4.10 -40.49
CA PRO A 348 -9.30 -4.69 -41.08
C PRO A 348 -8.43 -3.56 -41.68
N ALA A 349 -7.50 -3.07 -40.87
CA ALA A 349 -6.50 -2.12 -41.33
C ALA A 349 -5.36 -2.91 -42.01
N VAL A 350 -5.38 -3.00 -43.30
CA VAL A 350 -4.24 -3.42 -44.13
C VAL A 350 -3.17 -2.33 -44.05
N ARG A 351 -2.44 -2.26 -42.93
CA ARG A 351 -1.19 -1.50 -42.89
C ARG A 351 -0.04 -2.44 -43.21
N GLN A 352 0.75 -2.11 -44.26
CA GLN A 352 2.02 -2.80 -44.47
C GLN A 352 2.86 -2.69 -43.20
N ALA A 353 3.32 -3.82 -42.70
CA ALA A 353 4.21 -3.84 -41.55
C ALA A 353 5.45 -2.99 -41.85
N PRO A 354 5.80 -2.03 -41.00
CA PRO A 354 7.03 -1.28 -41.15
C PRO A 354 8.22 -2.24 -41.16
N ARG A 355 9.22 -1.94 -42.00
CA ARG A 355 10.46 -2.72 -42.05
C ARG A 355 11.20 -2.53 -40.72
N PRO A 356 11.72 -3.62 -40.11
CA PRO A 356 12.52 -3.49 -38.90
C PRO A 356 13.75 -2.62 -39.15
N ASP A 357 14.04 -1.72 -38.22
CA ASP A 357 15.30 -0.99 -38.20
C ASP A 357 16.36 -1.78 -37.40
N PRO A 358 17.37 -2.37 -38.09
CA PRO A 358 18.41 -3.15 -37.41
C PRO A 358 19.29 -2.36 -36.45
N ALA A 359 19.35 -1.03 -36.60
CA ALA A 359 20.07 -0.10 -35.71
C ALA A 359 19.17 0.51 -34.64
N GLY A 360 17.87 0.24 -34.71
CA GLY A 360 16.86 0.86 -33.87
C GLY A 360 16.81 0.34 -32.43
N GLN A 361 15.85 0.85 -31.68
CA GLN A 361 15.58 0.49 -30.28
C GLN A 361 15.12 -0.98 -30.16
N LEU A 362 15.39 -1.59 -29.01
CA LEU A 362 14.68 -2.78 -28.54
C LEU A 362 13.38 -2.38 -27.84
N ALA A 363 12.31 -3.12 -28.08
CA ALA A 363 11.10 -3.02 -27.27
C ALA A 363 11.27 -3.81 -25.97
N HIS A 364 10.92 -3.21 -24.85
CA HIS A 364 10.89 -3.88 -23.55
C HIS A 364 9.46 -3.92 -23.03
N VAL A 365 8.88 -5.10 -23.01
CA VAL A 365 7.54 -5.36 -22.44
C VAL A 365 7.72 -5.82 -21.01
N ALA A 366 7.35 -4.97 -20.05
CA ALA A 366 7.52 -5.22 -18.63
C ALA A 366 6.41 -4.58 -17.81
N LEU A 367 6.43 -4.79 -16.52
CA LEU A 367 5.56 -4.08 -15.60
C LEU A 367 6.12 -2.66 -15.43
N PHE A 368 5.49 -1.70 -16.09
CA PHE A 368 5.70 -0.28 -15.88
C PHE A 368 4.42 0.27 -15.27
N ALA A 369 4.44 0.50 -13.97
CA ALA A 369 3.31 1.06 -13.26
C ALA A 369 3.31 2.60 -13.38
N GLU A 370 2.11 3.18 -13.48
CA GLU A 370 1.92 4.61 -13.34
C GLU A 370 1.42 4.84 -11.90
N GLY A 371 2.20 5.56 -11.09
CA GLY A 371 1.85 5.88 -9.71
C GLY A 371 2.70 5.17 -8.65
N GLN A 372 2.08 4.66 -7.59
CA GLN A 372 2.79 3.99 -6.50
C GLN A 372 3.32 2.62 -6.94
N GLU A 373 4.60 2.56 -7.21
CA GLU A 373 5.28 1.39 -7.72
C GLU A 373 5.90 0.56 -6.60
N ASN A 374 5.83 -0.77 -6.75
CA ASN A 374 6.63 -1.66 -5.94
C ASN A 374 8.12 -1.46 -6.26
N ALA A 375 8.95 -1.24 -5.25
CA ALA A 375 10.39 -1.00 -5.43
C ALA A 375 11.08 -2.10 -6.28
N GLY A 376 10.63 -3.36 -6.17
CA GLY A 376 11.11 -4.46 -7.00
C GLY A 376 10.80 -4.28 -8.48
N ASP A 377 9.60 -3.82 -8.78
CA ASP A 377 9.13 -3.62 -10.16
C ASP A 377 9.75 -2.35 -10.78
N LYS A 378 10.23 -1.39 -9.97
CA LYS A 378 11.01 -0.23 -10.44
C LYS A 378 12.43 -0.62 -10.84
N VAL A 379 13.14 -1.36 -9.99
CA VAL A 379 14.57 -1.71 -10.21
C VAL A 379 14.73 -2.74 -11.31
N LEU A 380 13.80 -3.66 -11.46
CA LEU A 380 13.96 -4.83 -12.32
C LEU A 380 13.99 -4.52 -13.83
N PRO A 381 13.14 -3.64 -14.42
CA PRO A 381 13.24 -3.31 -15.83
C PRO A 381 14.59 -2.72 -16.22
N GLU A 382 15.18 -1.90 -15.37
CA GLU A 382 16.51 -1.35 -15.60
C GLU A 382 17.58 -2.46 -15.54
N ALA A 383 17.53 -3.35 -14.54
CA ALA A 383 18.46 -4.47 -14.43
C ALA A 383 18.38 -5.42 -15.65
N VAL A 384 17.17 -5.64 -16.21
CA VAL A 384 17.02 -6.37 -17.48
C VAL A 384 17.76 -5.67 -18.61
N ARG A 385 17.56 -4.34 -18.75
CA ARG A 385 18.20 -3.55 -19.81
C ARG A 385 19.74 -3.54 -19.69
N MET A 386 20.25 -3.47 -18.46
CA MET A 386 21.70 -3.55 -18.19
C MET A 386 22.34 -4.84 -18.70
N CYS A 387 21.60 -5.96 -18.79
CA CYS A 387 22.10 -7.18 -19.41
C CYS A 387 22.42 -7.03 -20.90
N PHE A 388 21.78 -6.10 -21.58
CA PHE A 388 21.94 -5.87 -23.02
C PHE A 388 22.89 -4.70 -23.36
N GLY A 389 23.30 -3.93 -22.37
CA GLY A 389 24.23 -2.80 -22.55
C GLY A 389 24.16 -1.80 -21.40
N THR A 390 25.08 -0.86 -21.40
CA THR A 390 25.17 0.19 -20.36
C THR A 390 24.12 1.28 -20.52
N ASP A 391 23.62 1.50 -21.75
CA ASP A 391 22.58 2.47 -22.03
C ASP A 391 21.20 1.81 -21.83
N THR A 392 20.55 2.14 -20.71
CA THR A 392 19.23 1.66 -20.32
C THR A 392 18.10 2.65 -20.65
N GLY A 393 18.45 3.79 -21.22
CA GLY A 393 17.57 4.92 -21.49
C GLY A 393 16.66 4.77 -22.70
N PRO A 394 15.83 5.81 -22.96
CA PRO A 394 14.83 5.82 -24.02
C PRO A 394 15.41 5.80 -25.43
N ASP A 395 16.69 6.19 -25.61
CA ASP A 395 17.32 6.15 -26.92
C ASP A 395 17.57 4.71 -27.42
N ARG A 396 17.77 3.79 -26.51
CA ARG A 396 18.00 2.35 -26.79
C ARG A 396 16.78 1.50 -26.55
N TRP A 397 15.84 1.94 -25.71
CA TRP A 397 14.75 1.11 -25.24
C TRP A 397 13.40 1.77 -25.42
N HIS A 398 12.47 1.05 -26.03
CA HIS A 398 11.08 1.41 -26.11
C HIS A 398 10.28 0.62 -25.08
N GLY A 399 9.96 1.25 -23.94
CA GLY A 399 9.18 0.62 -22.87
C GLY A 399 7.70 0.45 -23.25
N ARG A 400 7.13 -0.71 -22.95
CA ARG A 400 5.70 -1.01 -23.11
C ARG A 400 5.18 -1.72 -21.88
N SER A 401 4.12 -1.18 -21.28
CA SER A 401 3.44 -1.86 -20.17
C SER A 401 2.80 -3.16 -20.63
N VAL A 402 2.99 -4.23 -19.86
CA VAL A 402 2.35 -5.54 -20.09
C VAL A 402 0.82 -5.46 -20.05
N HIS A 403 0.25 -4.51 -19.33
CA HIS A 403 -1.20 -4.36 -19.20
C HIS A 403 -1.87 -3.69 -20.41
N ARG A 404 -1.08 -3.02 -21.25
CA ARG A 404 -1.62 -2.42 -22.47
C ARG A 404 -1.95 -3.51 -23.49
N LEU A 405 -3.18 -3.47 -24.02
CA LEU A 405 -3.61 -4.37 -25.09
C LEU A 405 -2.67 -4.25 -26.31
N VAL A 406 -2.23 -5.38 -26.82
CA VAL A 406 -1.53 -5.45 -28.10
C VAL A 406 -2.58 -5.47 -29.20
N ASP A 407 -2.92 -4.28 -29.68
CA ASP A 407 -3.73 -4.03 -30.87
C ASP A 407 -2.85 -3.87 -32.13
N GLU A 408 -3.44 -3.51 -33.26
CA GLU A 408 -2.71 -3.32 -34.54
C GLU A 408 -1.65 -2.22 -34.45
N GLU A 409 -1.93 -1.13 -33.71
CA GLU A 409 -0.97 -0.03 -33.53
C GLU A 409 0.24 -0.48 -32.71
N VAL A 410 -0.03 -1.15 -31.57
CA VAL A 410 1.04 -1.65 -30.70
C VAL A 410 1.85 -2.72 -31.42
N LEU A 411 1.20 -3.67 -32.14
CA LEU A 411 1.86 -4.68 -32.94
C LEU A 411 2.78 -4.06 -34.01
N ALA A 412 2.29 -3.07 -34.75
CA ALA A 412 3.10 -2.34 -35.72
C ALA A 412 4.30 -1.65 -35.05
N GLY A 413 4.08 -1.04 -33.89
CA GLY A 413 5.13 -0.44 -33.08
C GLY A 413 6.20 -1.44 -32.59
N LEU A 414 5.79 -2.64 -32.19
CA LEU A 414 6.71 -3.73 -31.82
C LEU A 414 7.52 -4.22 -33.03
N ASN A 415 6.85 -4.45 -34.15
CA ASN A 415 7.47 -4.95 -35.38
C ASN A 415 8.39 -3.93 -36.08
N ALA A 416 8.28 -2.65 -35.76
CA ALA A 416 9.20 -1.60 -36.19
C ALA A 416 10.51 -1.59 -35.39
N ARG A 417 10.63 -2.37 -34.33
CA ARG A 417 11.82 -2.39 -33.48
C ARG A 417 12.80 -3.47 -33.91
N ARG A 418 14.00 -3.40 -33.38
CA ARG A 418 15.06 -4.40 -33.58
C ARG A 418 14.68 -5.78 -33.06
N GLY A 419 13.88 -5.83 -32.01
CA GLY A 419 13.37 -7.03 -31.37
C GLY A 419 12.59 -6.68 -30.11
N VAL A 420 11.99 -7.67 -29.50
CA VAL A 420 11.13 -7.54 -28.31
C VAL A 420 11.71 -8.37 -27.17
N VAL A 421 11.97 -7.75 -26.04
CA VAL A 421 12.30 -8.43 -24.77
C VAL A 421 11.07 -8.35 -23.87
N VAL A 422 10.49 -9.49 -23.52
CA VAL A 422 9.44 -9.62 -22.50
C VAL A 422 10.13 -10.05 -21.23
N GLY A 423 10.20 -9.16 -20.23
CA GLY A 423 10.98 -9.60 -19.12
C GLY A 423 11.11 -8.72 -17.92
N GLY A 424 11.58 -9.48 -16.94
CA GLY A 424 11.61 -9.05 -15.57
C GLY A 424 10.27 -9.23 -14.87
N GLY A 425 10.29 -9.76 -13.66
CA GLY A 425 9.12 -9.84 -12.80
C GLY A 425 8.34 -11.16 -12.84
N GLY A 426 7.36 -11.20 -11.99
CA GLY A 426 6.45 -12.35 -11.89
C GLY A 426 5.31 -12.25 -12.88
N LEU A 427 5.59 -12.09 -14.18
CA LEU A 427 4.57 -11.82 -15.19
C LEU A 427 3.62 -12.99 -15.43
N PHE A 428 4.02 -14.22 -15.17
CA PHE A 428 3.11 -15.36 -15.17
C PHE A 428 2.34 -15.41 -13.86
N LEU A 429 1.47 -14.43 -13.71
CA LEU A 429 0.62 -14.17 -12.58
C LEU A 429 -0.80 -13.96 -13.09
N PRO A 430 -1.69 -14.96 -12.92
CA PRO A 430 -2.99 -14.97 -13.55
C PRO A 430 -4.07 -14.17 -12.82
N ASP A 431 -3.82 -13.72 -11.58
CA ASP A 431 -4.81 -13.07 -10.71
C ASP A 431 -4.64 -11.55 -10.59
N THR A 432 -3.46 -11.02 -10.90
CA THR A 432 -3.20 -9.57 -10.86
C THR A 432 -3.36 -8.99 -12.26
N ALA A 433 -4.27 -8.03 -12.42
CA ALA A 433 -4.66 -7.49 -13.73
C ALA A 433 -4.89 -8.61 -14.78
N PRO A 434 -5.70 -9.63 -14.46
CA PRO A 434 -5.94 -10.74 -15.37
C PRO A 434 -6.55 -10.23 -16.66
N ASN A 435 -6.31 -10.93 -17.75
CA ASN A 435 -6.90 -10.64 -19.05
C ASN A 435 -7.28 -11.92 -19.79
N GLY A 436 -8.34 -11.89 -20.58
CA GLY A 436 -8.84 -13.01 -21.34
C GLY A 436 -7.99 -13.35 -22.58
N ASN A 437 -7.11 -12.43 -23.00
CA ASN A 437 -6.31 -12.63 -24.22
C ASN A 437 -5.18 -13.64 -24.01
N SER A 438 -4.47 -13.55 -22.89
CA SER A 438 -3.35 -14.46 -22.61
C SER A 438 -3.54 -15.30 -21.36
N GLY A 439 -4.38 -14.88 -20.41
CA GLY A 439 -4.53 -15.52 -19.11
C GLY A 439 -3.35 -15.24 -18.14
N TRP A 440 -2.49 -14.26 -18.47
CA TRP A 440 -1.38 -13.78 -17.64
C TRP A 440 -1.23 -12.26 -17.82
N GLN A 441 -0.23 -11.64 -17.24
CA GLN A 441 -0.20 -10.16 -17.21
C GLN A 441 -0.05 -9.49 -18.57
N TRP A 442 0.68 -10.09 -19.53
CA TRP A 442 0.78 -9.48 -20.85
C TRP A 442 -0.53 -9.60 -21.64
N ASN A 443 -1.17 -8.48 -21.85
CA ASN A 443 -2.44 -8.39 -22.55
C ASN A 443 -2.24 -8.48 -24.07
N VAL A 444 -1.93 -9.70 -24.54
CA VAL A 444 -1.65 -10.01 -25.95
C VAL A 444 -2.55 -11.14 -26.44
N PRO A 445 -3.39 -10.92 -27.49
CA PRO A 445 -4.10 -11.98 -28.19
C PRO A 445 -3.15 -12.97 -28.87
N ASP A 446 -3.52 -14.24 -28.93
CA ASP A 446 -2.68 -15.29 -29.54
C ASP A 446 -2.35 -15.03 -31.01
N ASP A 447 -3.27 -14.47 -31.78
CA ASP A 447 -3.07 -14.07 -33.18
C ASP A 447 -2.08 -12.93 -33.32
N MET A 448 -2.17 -11.91 -32.46
CA MET A 448 -1.22 -10.79 -32.42
C MET A 448 0.18 -11.29 -32.04
N LEU A 449 0.26 -12.21 -31.08
CA LEU A 449 1.53 -12.79 -30.68
C LEU A 449 2.20 -13.56 -31.84
N ARG A 450 1.43 -14.29 -32.64
CA ARG A 450 1.94 -14.97 -33.85
C ARG A 450 2.43 -14.01 -34.93
N ARG A 451 1.87 -12.81 -34.98
CA ARG A 451 2.20 -11.76 -35.95
C ARG A 451 3.37 -10.85 -35.56
N ILE A 452 3.98 -11.07 -34.38
CA ILE A 452 5.25 -10.42 -34.08
C ILE A 452 6.32 -11.00 -35.01
N THR A 453 6.87 -10.21 -35.93
CA THR A 453 7.81 -10.68 -36.96
C THR A 453 9.27 -10.56 -36.55
N VAL A 454 9.58 -9.65 -35.62
CA VAL A 454 10.93 -9.43 -35.10
C VAL A 454 11.32 -10.48 -34.04
N PRO A 455 12.61 -10.67 -33.76
CA PRO A 455 13.04 -11.56 -32.69
C PRO A 455 12.35 -11.24 -31.35
N LEU A 456 11.85 -12.26 -30.68
CA LEU A 456 11.16 -12.19 -29.40
C LEU A 456 11.92 -13.02 -28.37
N ALA A 457 12.25 -12.41 -27.23
CA ALA A 457 12.85 -13.13 -26.11
C ALA A 457 12.01 -12.92 -24.84
N VAL A 458 11.76 -14.01 -24.12
CA VAL A 458 11.29 -13.99 -22.73
C VAL A 458 12.51 -14.09 -21.85
N PHE A 459 12.72 -13.08 -20.97
CA PHE A 459 13.96 -12.95 -20.20
C PHE A 459 13.68 -12.73 -18.71
N ALA A 460 14.05 -13.72 -17.90
CA ALA A 460 13.91 -13.70 -16.44
C ALA A 460 12.46 -13.49 -15.93
N VAL A 461 11.47 -14.02 -16.64
CA VAL A 461 10.07 -14.02 -16.19
C VAL A 461 9.85 -15.10 -15.14
N GLY A 462 9.04 -14.82 -14.12
CA GLY A 462 8.71 -15.77 -13.05
C GLY A 462 7.29 -16.28 -13.12
N TYR A 463 7.10 -17.55 -12.82
CA TYR A 463 5.81 -18.14 -12.50
C TYR A 463 5.47 -17.79 -11.05
N ASN A 464 4.34 -17.12 -10.83
CA ASN A 464 4.04 -16.46 -9.56
C ASN A 464 2.62 -16.82 -9.07
N VAL A 465 2.32 -18.11 -9.07
CA VAL A 465 1.06 -18.68 -8.58
C VAL A 465 1.31 -19.33 -7.24
N PHE A 466 0.44 -19.08 -6.26
CA PHE A 466 0.46 -19.78 -4.97
C PHE A 466 0.01 -21.24 -5.15
N ASP A 467 0.51 -22.13 -4.30
CA ASP A 467 0.00 -23.49 -4.28
C ASP A 467 -1.48 -23.49 -3.89
N GLY A 468 -2.30 -24.24 -4.62
CA GLY A 468 -3.75 -24.27 -4.45
C GLY A 468 -4.53 -23.06 -5.00
N GLN A 469 -3.86 -22.08 -5.58
CA GLN A 469 -4.52 -20.93 -6.17
C GLN A 469 -5.27 -21.32 -7.45
N HIS A 470 -6.55 -20.95 -7.55
CA HIS A 470 -7.37 -21.13 -8.74
C HIS A 470 -7.04 -20.09 -9.82
N TYR A 471 -6.97 -20.52 -11.08
CA TYR A 471 -6.81 -19.66 -12.25
C TYR A 471 -7.22 -20.38 -13.53
N HIS A 472 -7.44 -19.63 -14.61
CA HIS A 472 -7.85 -20.20 -15.90
C HIS A 472 -6.67 -20.87 -16.62
N ARG A 473 -6.29 -22.07 -16.11
CA ARG A 473 -5.09 -22.82 -16.51
C ARG A 473 -5.02 -23.11 -18.00
N GLU A 474 -6.14 -23.49 -18.63
CA GLU A 474 -6.17 -23.82 -20.06
C GLU A 474 -5.89 -22.62 -20.94
N ARG A 475 -6.46 -21.46 -20.62
CA ARG A 475 -6.21 -20.22 -21.36
C ARG A 475 -4.76 -19.79 -21.26
N PHE A 476 -4.22 -19.83 -20.06
CA PHE A 476 -2.81 -19.55 -19.81
C PHE A 476 -1.90 -20.53 -20.57
N ALA A 477 -2.12 -21.83 -20.48
CA ALA A 477 -1.32 -22.86 -21.16
C ALA A 477 -1.35 -22.68 -22.69
N ARG A 478 -2.50 -22.29 -23.27
CA ARG A 478 -2.64 -22.04 -24.72
C ARG A 478 -1.78 -20.85 -25.15
N SER A 479 -1.89 -19.71 -24.45
CA SER A 479 -1.07 -18.55 -24.76
C SER A 479 0.42 -18.80 -24.52
N LEU A 480 0.76 -19.49 -23.44
CA LEU A 480 2.13 -19.89 -23.12
C LEU A 480 2.75 -20.75 -24.23
N ARG A 481 2.00 -21.70 -24.80
CA ARG A 481 2.46 -22.49 -25.94
C ARG A 481 2.83 -21.61 -27.12
N VAL A 482 1.95 -20.68 -27.52
CA VAL A 482 2.20 -19.74 -28.63
C VAL A 482 3.44 -18.88 -28.34
N LEU A 483 3.57 -18.41 -27.11
CA LEU A 483 4.70 -17.59 -26.67
C LEU A 483 6.02 -18.37 -26.79
N VAL A 484 6.08 -19.61 -26.32
CA VAL A 484 7.27 -20.49 -26.41
C VAL A 484 7.61 -20.81 -27.87
N GLU A 485 6.62 -21.15 -28.70
CA GLU A 485 6.79 -21.42 -30.13
C GLU A 485 7.38 -20.19 -30.85
N ARG A 486 6.95 -18.98 -30.47
CA ARG A 486 7.33 -17.73 -31.14
C ARG A 486 8.66 -17.15 -30.64
N SER A 487 9.07 -17.50 -29.42
CA SER A 487 10.27 -16.95 -28.80
C SER A 487 11.55 -17.52 -29.39
N ALA A 488 12.52 -16.68 -29.72
CA ALA A 488 13.87 -17.08 -30.05
C ALA A 488 14.65 -17.54 -28.80
N PHE A 489 14.29 -17.00 -27.62
CA PHE A 489 14.82 -17.38 -26.32
C PHE A 489 13.71 -17.33 -25.26
N PHE A 490 13.65 -18.35 -24.39
CA PHE A 490 12.65 -18.41 -23.34
C PHE A 490 13.29 -18.77 -21.99
N GLY A 491 13.65 -17.74 -21.23
CA GLY A 491 14.35 -17.84 -19.96
C GLY A 491 13.51 -17.41 -18.76
N LEU A 492 13.40 -18.29 -17.77
CA LEU A 492 12.65 -18.06 -16.53
C LEU A 492 13.58 -17.88 -15.33
N ARG A 493 13.17 -17.01 -14.39
CA ARG A 493 14.06 -16.45 -13.36
C ARG A 493 14.49 -17.44 -12.25
N ASN A 494 13.85 -18.60 -12.14
CA ASN A 494 14.22 -19.66 -11.20
C ASN A 494 13.84 -21.05 -11.75
N GLN A 495 14.52 -22.09 -11.25
CA GLN A 495 14.30 -23.47 -11.67
C GLN A 495 12.89 -23.97 -11.33
N GLY A 496 12.31 -23.51 -10.22
CA GLY A 496 10.92 -23.84 -9.89
C GLY A 496 9.93 -23.32 -10.95
N SER A 497 10.13 -22.10 -11.46
CA SER A 497 9.33 -21.57 -12.57
C SER A 497 9.53 -22.38 -13.85
N VAL A 498 10.77 -22.82 -14.13
CA VAL A 498 11.06 -23.70 -15.29
C VAL A 498 10.28 -25.01 -15.19
N ALA A 499 10.31 -25.66 -14.03
CA ALA A 499 9.58 -26.91 -13.79
C ALA A 499 8.06 -26.71 -13.97
N ARG A 500 7.46 -25.73 -13.31
CA ARG A 500 6.02 -25.44 -13.39
C ARG A 500 5.55 -25.09 -14.80
N VAL A 501 6.34 -24.33 -15.56
CA VAL A 501 6.00 -23.97 -16.94
C VAL A 501 6.14 -25.18 -17.89
N ARG A 502 7.15 -26.01 -17.70
CA ARG A 502 7.32 -27.23 -18.48
C ARG A 502 6.14 -28.19 -18.31
N GLU A 503 5.54 -28.25 -17.11
CA GLU A 503 4.33 -29.06 -16.87
C GLU A 503 3.12 -28.63 -17.71
N LEU A 504 3.05 -27.34 -18.07
CA LEU A 504 1.96 -26.78 -18.88
C LEU A 504 2.17 -26.93 -20.38
N LEU A 505 3.35 -27.37 -20.81
CA LEU A 505 3.75 -27.47 -22.21
C LEU A 505 3.75 -28.89 -22.72
N PRO A 506 3.43 -29.09 -24.02
CA PRO A 506 3.63 -30.38 -24.67
C PRO A 506 5.11 -30.77 -24.68
N PRO A 507 5.45 -32.09 -24.70
CA PRO A 507 6.83 -32.57 -24.57
C PRO A 507 7.83 -31.89 -25.52
N GLY A 508 7.45 -31.67 -26.77
CA GLY A 508 8.35 -31.07 -27.77
C GLY A 508 8.71 -29.60 -27.58
N LEU A 509 8.09 -28.91 -26.62
CA LEU A 509 8.40 -27.52 -26.30
C LEU A 509 9.11 -27.32 -24.96
N ARG A 510 9.17 -28.34 -24.12
CA ARG A 510 9.72 -28.25 -22.76
C ARG A 510 11.19 -27.84 -22.74
N ASP A 511 12.01 -28.37 -23.65
CA ASP A 511 13.44 -28.09 -23.71
C ASP A 511 13.78 -26.64 -24.17
N ARG A 512 12.80 -25.93 -24.73
CA ARG A 512 12.95 -24.52 -25.08
C ARG A 512 12.89 -23.61 -23.85
N VAL A 513 12.33 -24.10 -22.73
CA VAL A 513 12.24 -23.33 -21.47
C VAL A 513 13.55 -23.51 -20.70
N ARG A 514 14.26 -22.41 -20.48
CA ARG A 514 15.57 -22.39 -19.85
C ARG A 514 15.56 -21.60 -18.52
N TYR A 515 16.58 -21.83 -17.73
CA TYR A 515 16.86 -21.00 -16.56
C TYR A 515 17.62 -19.74 -16.97
N GLN A 516 17.11 -18.58 -16.55
CA GLN A 516 17.73 -17.27 -16.69
C GLN A 516 17.60 -16.55 -15.36
N PRO A 517 18.68 -16.47 -14.53
CA PRO A 517 18.65 -15.81 -13.24
C PRO A 517 18.06 -14.39 -13.32
N CYS A 518 17.41 -13.97 -12.23
CA CYS A 518 16.90 -12.61 -12.14
C CYS A 518 18.04 -11.59 -12.25
N PRO A 519 18.01 -10.63 -13.16
CA PRO A 519 19.10 -9.67 -13.33
C PRO A 519 19.45 -8.88 -12.07
N THR A 520 18.46 -8.66 -11.18
CA THR A 520 18.74 -7.97 -9.92
C THR A 520 19.67 -8.74 -8.99
N THR A 521 19.78 -10.07 -9.14
CA THR A 521 20.69 -10.90 -8.32
C THR A 521 22.15 -10.83 -8.73
N VAL A 522 22.42 -10.31 -9.92
CA VAL A 522 23.77 -10.20 -10.49
C VAL A 522 24.17 -8.75 -10.73
N ALA A 523 23.57 -7.79 -10.00
CA ALA A 523 23.78 -6.36 -10.18
C ALA A 523 25.28 -5.99 -10.06
N ARG A 524 26.04 -6.64 -9.17
CA ARG A 524 27.50 -6.47 -9.05
C ARG A 524 28.24 -6.69 -10.37
N HIS A 525 27.75 -7.58 -11.22
CA HIS A 525 28.37 -7.89 -12.50
C HIS A 525 27.85 -7.01 -13.63
N LEU A 526 26.71 -6.38 -13.47
CA LEU A 526 26.11 -5.49 -14.48
C LEU A 526 26.61 -4.05 -14.34
N ASP A 527 26.87 -3.60 -13.12
CA ASP A 527 27.35 -2.25 -12.84
C ASP A 527 28.85 -2.14 -13.11
N ALA A 528 29.23 -1.36 -14.12
CA ALA A 528 30.66 -1.14 -14.47
C ALA A 528 31.40 -0.33 -13.40
N GLY A 529 30.71 0.48 -12.63
CA GLY A 529 31.23 1.28 -11.51
C GLY A 529 31.18 0.58 -10.16
N TRP A 530 30.90 -0.71 -10.12
CA TRP A 530 30.73 -1.42 -8.85
C TRP A 530 31.98 -1.40 -8.00
N SER A 531 31.80 -1.01 -6.75
CA SER A 531 32.77 -1.18 -5.69
C SER A 531 32.08 -1.67 -4.42
N ASP A 532 32.68 -2.64 -3.76
CA ASP A 532 32.21 -3.07 -2.46
C ASP A 532 32.39 -1.97 -1.43
N PRO A 533 31.43 -1.72 -0.54
CA PRO A 533 31.59 -0.71 0.48
C PRO A 533 32.68 -1.11 1.47
N VAL A 534 33.53 -0.16 1.83
CA VAL A 534 34.62 -0.36 2.82
C VAL A 534 34.04 -0.73 4.19
N ARG A 535 32.90 -0.14 4.53
CA ARG A 535 32.13 -0.41 5.74
C ARG A 535 30.65 -0.32 5.43
N ARG A 536 29.87 -1.22 6.00
CA ARG A 536 28.41 -1.16 6.00
C ARG A 536 27.90 -0.52 7.27
N ALA A 537 26.75 0.13 7.18
CA ALA A 537 26.03 0.61 8.37
C ALA A 537 25.64 -0.59 9.23
N ASP A 538 25.65 -0.40 10.55
CA ASP A 538 25.27 -1.44 11.50
C ASP A 538 23.74 -1.57 11.57
N THR A 539 23.14 -1.91 10.43
CA THR A 539 21.70 -1.90 10.21
C THR A 539 21.22 -3.24 9.67
N VAL A 540 20.10 -3.70 10.19
CA VAL A 540 19.29 -4.81 9.66
C VAL A 540 18.01 -4.24 9.08
N LEU A 541 17.73 -4.52 7.81
CA LEU A 541 16.46 -4.13 7.19
C LEU A 541 15.47 -5.30 7.21
N VAL A 542 14.26 -5.04 7.67
CA VAL A 542 13.16 -6.02 7.68
C VAL A 542 12.11 -5.60 6.65
N ASN A 543 11.58 -6.53 5.86
CA ASN A 543 10.46 -6.33 4.96
C ASN A 543 9.43 -7.45 5.13
N CYS A 544 8.18 -7.09 5.33
CA CYS A 544 7.05 -8.00 5.35
C CYS A 544 6.02 -7.56 4.32
N ALA A 545 5.41 -8.52 3.62
CA ALA A 545 4.35 -8.27 2.64
C ALA A 545 3.00 -8.62 3.25
N TYR A 546 2.06 -7.70 3.20
CA TYR A 546 0.71 -7.92 3.71
C TYR A 546 -0.31 -8.26 2.60
N ASP A 547 0.01 -7.96 1.35
CA ASP A 547 -0.84 -8.31 0.21
C ASP A 547 -1.10 -9.84 0.18
N ARG A 548 -2.36 -10.22 -0.04
CA ARG A 548 -2.81 -11.62 -0.02
C ARG A 548 -2.52 -12.32 1.31
N ALA A 549 -2.81 -11.64 2.42
CA ALA A 549 -2.53 -12.12 3.77
C ALA A 549 -3.01 -13.55 4.01
N ASN A 550 -4.21 -13.91 3.54
CA ASN A 550 -4.77 -15.26 3.68
C ASN A 550 -3.91 -16.33 2.98
N LEU A 551 -3.38 -16.04 1.79
CA LEU A 551 -2.50 -16.98 1.07
C LEU A 551 -1.08 -17.05 1.67
N ARG A 552 -0.62 -15.97 2.33
CA ARG A 552 0.72 -15.90 2.92
C ARG A 552 0.77 -16.50 4.31
N PHE A 553 -0.21 -16.16 5.15
CA PHE A 553 -0.20 -16.47 6.58
C PHE A 553 -1.24 -17.55 6.96
N GLY A 554 -2.07 -17.99 6.02
CA GLY A 554 -3.25 -18.76 6.33
C GLY A 554 -4.17 -17.94 7.25
N HIS A 555 -4.56 -18.52 8.40
CA HIS A 555 -5.41 -17.84 9.38
C HIS A 555 -4.63 -17.32 10.62
N ASP A 556 -3.29 -17.36 10.59
CA ASP A 556 -2.46 -17.11 11.78
C ASP A 556 -1.47 -15.94 11.59
N TYR A 557 -1.98 -14.82 11.13
CA TYR A 557 -1.18 -13.59 11.06
C TYR A 557 -0.76 -13.07 12.45
N GLY A 558 -1.60 -13.29 13.46
CA GLY A 558 -1.29 -12.91 14.84
C GLY A 558 -0.05 -13.62 15.39
N HIS A 559 0.07 -14.93 15.15
CA HIS A 559 1.27 -15.68 15.50
C HIS A 559 2.51 -15.15 14.78
N PHE A 560 2.41 -14.95 13.45
CA PHE A 560 3.51 -14.38 12.67
C PHE A 560 3.97 -13.01 13.24
N LEU A 561 3.04 -12.14 13.60
CA LEU A 561 3.34 -10.82 14.16
C LEU A 561 4.05 -10.92 15.51
N ALA A 562 3.60 -11.80 16.39
CA ALA A 562 4.22 -12.04 17.70
C ALA A 562 5.66 -12.59 17.57
N GLU A 563 5.87 -13.56 16.69
CA GLU A 563 7.18 -14.13 16.42
C GLU A 563 8.15 -13.12 15.80
N MET A 564 7.66 -12.29 14.87
CA MET A 564 8.44 -11.19 14.30
C MET A 564 8.79 -10.13 15.35
N ASN A 565 7.88 -9.83 16.27
CA ASN A 565 8.17 -8.95 17.39
C ASN A 565 9.35 -9.49 18.24
N THR A 566 9.34 -10.78 18.55
CA THR A 566 10.43 -11.44 19.28
C THR A 566 11.76 -11.29 18.54
N ALA A 567 11.76 -11.58 17.23
CA ALA A 567 12.97 -11.46 16.41
C ALA A 567 13.48 -10.02 16.30
N VAL A 568 12.59 -9.05 16.02
CA VAL A 568 12.96 -7.63 15.88
C VAL A 568 13.59 -7.10 17.17
N ARG A 569 13.04 -7.42 18.33
CA ARG A 569 13.57 -6.98 19.62
C ARG A 569 14.94 -7.60 19.90
N ALA A 570 15.09 -8.90 19.66
CA ALA A 570 16.37 -9.58 19.84
C ALA A 570 17.46 -9.03 18.86
N LEU A 571 17.11 -8.81 17.62
CA LEU A 571 18.04 -8.21 16.64
C LEU A 571 18.41 -6.77 16.98
N GLY A 572 17.50 -6.02 17.61
CA GLY A 572 17.76 -4.67 18.12
C GLY A 572 18.87 -4.59 19.17
N GLU A 573 19.23 -5.71 19.83
CA GLU A 573 20.38 -5.80 20.74
C GLU A 573 21.73 -5.89 19.98
N HIS A 574 21.70 -6.25 18.68
CA HIS A 574 22.89 -6.48 17.88
C HIS A 574 23.13 -5.40 16.80
N ALA A 575 22.07 -4.77 16.31
CA ALA A 575 22.13 -3.76 15.23
C ALA A 575 20.88 -2.88 15.24
N GLU A 576 20.95 -1.73 14.57
CA GLU A 576 19.77 -0.91 14.31
C GLU A 576 18.80 -1.65 13.39
N VAL A 577 17.59 -1.95 13.84
CA VAL A 577 16.56 -2.59 13.01
C VAL A 577 15.66 -1.52 12.40
N ARG A 578 15.57 -1.50 11.06
CA ARG A 578 14.73 -0.58 10.29
C ARG A 578 13.80 -1.37 9.38
N TYR A 579 12.71 -0.79 8.97
CA TYR A 579 11.72 -1.44 8.11
C TYR A 579 11.80 -0.90 6.67
N ALA A 580 11.96 -1.79 5.70
CA ALA A 580 12.02 -1.44 4.28
C ALA A 580 10.67 -1.72 3.60
N ALA A 581 9.85 -0.68 3.43
CA ALA A 581 8.57 -0.78 2.73
C ALA A 581 8.78 -0.74 1.22
N HIS A 582 8.51 -1.85 0.52
CA HIS A 582 8.58 -1.92 -0.94
C HIS A 582 7.39 -1.27 -1.63
N MET A 583 6.26 -1.20 -0.93
CA MET A 583 5.05 -0.49 -1.37
C MET A 583 4.29 0.01 -0.13
N PRO A 584 3.38 1.01 -0.29
CA PRO A 584 2.67 1.59 0.86
C PRO A 584 1.91 0.56 1.71
N ALA A 585 1.35 -0.48 1.08
CA ALA A 585 0.64 -1.53 1.80
C ALA A 585 1.53 -2.34 2.76
N ASP A 586 2.86 -2.32 2.60
CA ASP A 586 3.78 -3.02 3.49
C ASP A 586 3.88 -2.36 4.86
N GLU A 587 3.59 -1.06 4.96
CA GLU A 587 3.63 -0.31 6.22
C GLU A 587 2.58 -0.81 7.23
N ARG A 588 1.57 -1.55 6.74
CA ARG A 588 0.60 -2.22 7.60
C ARG A 588 1.26 -3.08 8.67
N PHE A 589 2.34 -3.79 8.34
CA PHE A 589 3.08 -4.61 9.30
C PHE A 589 3.61 -3.77 10.47
N VAL A 590 4.22 -2.62 10.19
CA VAL A 590 4.79 -1.75 11.24
C VAL A 590 3.68 -1.18 12.12
N HIS A 591 2.56 -0.79 11.53
CA HIS A 591 1.41 -0.30 12.29
C HIS A 591 0.82 -1.38 13.20
N ASP A 592 0.68 -2.62 12.68
CA ASP A 592 0.17 -3.74 13.47
C ASP A 592 1.16 -4.14 14.57
N LEU A 593 2.47 -4.17 14.27
CA LEU A 593 3.52 -4.47 15.25
C LEU A 593 3.51 -3.49 16.43
N ARG A 594 3.37 -2.20 16.10
CA ARG A 594 3.27 -1.16 17.10
C ARG A 594 1.98 -1.28 17.92
N ARG A 595 0.84 -1.48 17.26
CA ARG A 595 -0.47 -1.60 17.92
C ARG A 595 -0.56 -2.79 18.85
N GLU A 596 -0.10 -3.97 18.40
CA GLU A 596 -0.27 -5.22 19.15
C GLU A 596 0.85 -5.44 20.19
N HIS A 597 2.05 -4.94 19.92
CA HIS A 597 3.25 -5.26 20.71
C HIS A 597 4.00 -4.02 21.22
N GLY A 598 3.58 -2.81 20.88
CA GLY A 598 4.25 -1.57 21.29
C GLY A 598 5.65 -1.38 20.69
N THR A 599 6.02 -2.15 19.66
CA THR A 599 7.33 -2.08 19.02
C THR A 599 7.27 -1.20 17.78
N SER A 600 8.05 -0.11 17.75
CA SER A 600 8.16 0.81 16.64
C SER A 600 9.45 0.57 15.87
N LEU A 601 9.39 0.69 14.54
CA LEU A 601 10.53 0.59 13.64
C LEU A 601 10.59 1.82 12.74
N PRO A 602 11.77 2.45 12.56
CA PRO A 602 11.95 3.47 11.53
C PRO A 602 11.65 2.88 10.14
N VAL A 603 10.86 3.60 9.33
CA VAL A 603 10.42 3.14 8.01
C VAL A 603 11.27 3.77 6.91
N GLU A 604 11.75 2.92 6.00
CA GLU A 604 12.39 3.30 4.74
C GLU A 604 11.40 3.07 3.58
N PRO A 605 10.71 4.10 3.09
CA PRO A 605 9.71 3.97 2.03
C PRO A 605 10.39 3.84 0.66
N LEU A 606 10.80 2.63 0.29
CA LEU A 606 11.55 2.36 -0.94
C LEU A 606 10.75 2.69 -2.22
N TYR A 607 9.43 2.64 -2.15
CA TYR A 607 8.56 3.02 -3.25
C TYR A 607 8.66 4.51 -3.64
N LEU A 608 9.18 5.38 -2.74
CA LEU A 608 9.46 6.79 -3.01
C LEU A 608 10.88 7.05 -3.50
N ARG A 609 11.81 6.09 -3.36
CA ARG A 609 13.22 6.25 -3.68
C ARG A 609 13.51 5.95 -5.15
N THR A 610 14.57 6.53 -5.70
CA THR A 610 15.11 6.17 -7.02
C THR A 610 15.77 4.79 -6.99
N ASN A 611 16.00 4.19 -8.16
CA ASN A 611 16.68 2.89 -8.26
C ASN A 611 18.08 2.91 -7.66
N ASP A 612 18.83 4.01 -7.83
CA ASP A 612 20.17 4.15 -7.26
C ASP A 612 20.15 4.27 -5.75
N GLU A 613 19.21 5.02 -5.19
CA GLU A 613 19.01 5.13 -3.74
C GLU A 613 18.62 3.78 -3.13
N ILE A 614 17.74 3.01 -3.79
CA ILE A 614 17.37 1.65 -3.37
C ILE A 614 18.61 0.74 -3.34
N ARG A 615 19.38 0.72 -4.43
CA ARG A 615 20.61 -0.06 -4.51
C ARG A 615 21.66 0.41 -3.49
N GLY A 616 21.79 1.73 -3.31
CA GLY A 616 22.69 2.36 -2.33
C GLY A 616 22.37 1.96 -0.90
N LEU A 617 21.08 2.03 -0.50
CA LEU A 617 20.63 1.61 0.81
C LEU A 617 20.94 0.12 1.06
N TYR A 618 20.55 -0.76 0.15
CA TYR A 618 20.82 -2.19 0.31
C TYR A 618 22.32 -2.50 0.36
N ARG A 619 23.13 -1.86 -0.47
CA ARG A 619 24.58 -2.05 -0.48
C ARG A 619 25.24 -1.62 0.84
N SER A 620 24.70 -0.60 1.51
CA SER A 620 25.22 -0.12 2.79
C SER A 620 24.73 -0.89 4.01
N THR A 621 23.73 -1.75 3.86
CA THR A 621 23.10 -2.53 4.96
C THR A 621 23.88 -3.83 5.24
N ARG A 622 23.95 -4.26 6.50
CA ARG A 622 24.62 -5.51 6.88
C ARG A 622 23.82 -6.76 6.55
N LEU A 623 22.52 -6.75 6.80
CA LEU A 623 21.64 -7.90 6.62
C LEU A 623 20.24 -7.44 6.21
N VAL A 624 19.57 -8.22 5.36
CA VAL A 624 18.17 -8.01 5.00
C VAL A 624 17.35 -9.25 5.32
N VAL A 625 16.26 -9.07 6.05
CA VAL A 625 15.23 -10.08 6.29
C VAL A 625 14.03 -9.73 5.41
N GLY A 626 13.80 -10.47 4.32
CA GLY A 626 12.85 -10.10 3.29
C GLY A 626 11.75 -11.12 3.02
N MET A 627 10.48 -10.68 2.95
CA MET A 627 9.35 -11.51 2.54
C MET A 627 8.98 -11.33 1.07
N ARG A 628 9.21 -10.15 0.50
CA ARG A 628 9.02 -9.96 -0.95
C ARG A 628 10.18 -10.56 -1.74
N GLY A 629 9.89 -11.14 -2.92
CA GLY A 629 10.94 -11.75 -3.74
C GLY A 629 12.11 -10.80 -4.01
N HIS A 630 11.83 -9.55 -4.37
CA HIS A 630 12.85 -8.54 -4.62
C HIS A 630 13.45 -7.92 -3.34
N ALA A 631 12.80 -8.06 -2.18
CA ALA A 631 13.41 -7.72 -0.90
C ALA A 631 14.54 -8.70 -0.50
N GLY A 632 14.62 -9.87 -1.15
CA GLY A 632 15.76 -10.77 -1.08
C GLY A 632 16.72 -10.60 -2.28
N MET A 633 16.19 -10.56 -3.50
CA MET A 633 16.99 -10.58 -4.73
C MET A 633 17.80 -9.30 -4.97
N ILE A 634 17.26 -8.10 -4.69
CA ILE A 634 17.98 -6.84 -4.89
C ILE A 634 19.14 -6.71 -3.91
N PRO A 635 18.93 -6.83 -2.57
CA PRO A 635 20.06 -6.76 -1.64
C PRO A 635 21.09 -7.87 -1.89
N PHE A 636 20.68 -9.09 -2.21
CA PHE A 636 21.58 -10.15 -2.63
C PHE A 636 22.45 -9.69 -3.82
N GLY A 637 21.84 -9.10 -4.87
CA GLY A 637 22.57 -8.54 -6.00
C GLY A 637 23.49 -7.38 -5.64
N CYS A 638 23.19 -6.66 -4.56
CA CYS A 638 24.02 -5.61 -3.97
C CYS A 638 25.13 -6.15 -3.04
N GLY A 639 25.35 -7.46 -2.99
CA GLY A 639 26.37 -8.11 -2.15
C GLY A 639 25.98 -8.16 -0.66
N THR A 640 24.73 -7.97 -0.32
CA THR A 640 24.25 -7.97 1.07
C THR A 640 23.64 -9.33 1.41
N PRO A 641 24.04 -9.95 2.53
CA PRO A 641 23.42 -11.17 3.05
C PRO A 641 21.92 -11.01 3.25
N VAL A 642 21.16 -12.10 3.00
CA VAL A 642 19.72 -12.08 3.07
C VAL A 642 19.18 -13.31 3.80
N ILE A 643 18.09 -13.12 4.55
CA ILE A 643 17.24 -14.20 5.05
C ILE A 643 15.85 -13.99 4.45
N SER A 644 15.26 -15.03 3.86
CA SER A 644 13.93 -14.96 3.27
C SER A 644 12.87 -15.49 4.22
N LEU A 645 11.86 -14.68 4.52
CA LEU A 645 10.62 -15.11 5.18
C LEU A 645 9.74 -15.81 4.15
N VAL A 646 9.79 -17.14 4.13
CA VAL A 646 9.17 -17.96 3.09
C VAL A 646 7.68 -18.04 3.28
N SER A 647 6.96 -17.19 2.59
CA SER A 647 5.49 -17.13 2.51
C SER A 647 4.91 -17.48 1.14
N HIS A 648 5.77 -17.83 0.16
CA HIS A 648 5.41 -18.13 -1.21
C HIS A 648 6.47 -19.05 -1.84
N PRO A 649 6.10 -20.07 -2.66
CA PRO A 649 7.05 -21.01 -3.28
C PRO A 649 8.22 -20.34 -4.02
N LYS A 650 7.98 -19.19 -4.68
CA LYS A 650 9.04 -18.46 -5.42
C LYS A 650 10.24 -18.04 -4.57
N LEU A 651 10.05 -17.86 -3.26
CA LEU A 651 11.13 -17.52 -2.32
C LEU A 651 12.02 -18.75 -2.08
N ALA A 652 11.39 -19.91 -1.84
CA ALA A 652 12.10 -21.18 -1.75
C ALA A 652 12.84 -21.53 -3.05
N TYR A 653 12.24 -21.24 -4.22
CA TYR A 653 12.91 -21.46 -5.51
C TYR A 653 14.16 -20.61 -5.67
N PHE A 654 14.12 -19.34 -5.24
CA PHE A 654 15.31 -18.47 -5.28
C PHE A 654 16.42 -19.01 -4.37
N LEU A 655 16.07 -19.40 -3.15
CA LEU A 655 17.04 -19.96 -2.19
C LEU A 655 17.66 -21.28 -2.69
N ALA A 656 16.85 -22.12 -3.33
CA ALA A 656 17.34 -23.36 -3.97
C ALA A 656 18.29 -23.06 -5.13
N ASP A 657 17.98 -22.04 -5.95
CA ASP A 657 18.81 -21.63 -7.10
C ASP A 657 20.21 -21.13 -6.68
N ILE A 658 20.30 -20.53 -5.49
CA ILE A 658 21.58 -20.09 -4.91
C ILE A 658 22.18 -21.13 -3.97
N ASP A 659 21.60 -22.33 -3.86
CA ASP A 659 22.02 -23.43 -2.98
C ASP A 659 22.16 -22.97 -1.50
N ARG A 660 21.14 -22.20 -1.03
CA ARG A 660 21.01 -21.70 0.34
C ARG A 660 19.57 -21.84 0.86
N PRO A 661 19.04 -23.06 0.89
CA PRO A 661 17.72 -23.29 1.48
C PRO A 661 17.68 -22.92 3.00
N ASP A 662 18.83 -23.02 3.65
CA ASP A 662 19.06 -22.64 5.04
C ASP A 662 18.88 -21.13 5.33
N TRP A 663 18.93 -20.26 4.31
CA TRP A 663 18.60 -18.83 4.45
C TRP A 663 17.10 -18.54 4.41
N GLY A 664 16.25 -19.56 4.39
CA GLY A 664 14.80 -19.44 4.42
C GLY A 664 14.21 -19.79 5.78
N VAL A 665 13.31 -18.96 6.30
CA VAL A 665 12.49 -19.28 7.47
C VAL A 665 11.03 -19.24 7.05
N SER A 666 10.29 -20.32 7.33
CA SER A 666 8.86 -20.37 7.01
C SER A 666 8.07 -19.39 7.88
N VAL A 667 7.16 -18.64 7.29
CA VAL A 667 6.25 -17.77 8.05
C VAL A 667 5.26 -18.55 8.93
N HIS A 668 5.15 -19.86 8.70
CA HIS A 668 4.31 -20.79 9.48
C HIS A 668 5.08 -21.55 10.56
N ASP A 669 6.38 -21.28 10.71
CA ASP A 669 7.19 -21.91 11.74
C ASP A 669 6.75 -21.37 13.11
N ARG A 670 6.45 -22.28 14.04
CA ARG A 670 6.03 -21.90 15.39
C ARG A 670 7.13 -21.27 16.23
N ALA A 671 8.39 -21.50 15.86
CA ALA A 671 9.57 -20.92 16.50
C ALA A 671 10.25 -19.90 15.57
N LEU A 672 9.50 -19.29 14.65
CA LEU A 672 10.05 -18.37 13.64
C LEU A 672 10.94 -17.30 14.25
N GLY A 673 10.54 -16.68 15.36
CA GLY A 673 11.30 -15.63 16.03
C GLY A 673 12.67 -16.11 16.51
N ALA A 674 12.73 -17.26 17.16
CA ALA A 674 13.98 -17.85 17.63
C ALA A 674 14.89 -18.28 16.47
N VAL A 675 14.35 -19.00 15.49
CA VAL A 675 15.10 -19.46 14.30
C VAL A 675 15.63 -18.29 13.48
N LEU A 676 14.83 -17.25 13.30
CA LEU A 676 15.25 -16.03 12.58
C LEU A 676 16.36 -15.32 13.34
N THR A 677 16.24 -15.15 14.65
CA THR A 677 17.26 -14.51 15.48
C THR A 677 18.58 -15.28 15.42
N GLU A 678 18.56 -16.61 15.62
CA GLU A 678 19.76 -17.46 15.54
C GLU A 678 20.49 -17.28 14.20
N ARG A 679 19.78 -17.41 13.08
CA ARG A 679 20.38 -17.29 11.75
C ARG A 679 20.90 -15.89 11.46
N ALA A 680 20.15 -14.87 11.83
CA ALA A 680 20.54 -13.49 11.61
C ALA A 680 21.77 -13.12 12.44
N THR A 681 21.82 -13.50 13.71
CA THR A 681 22.99 -13.28 14.59
C THR A 681 24.22 -14.00 14.04
N ALA A 682 24.10 -15.26 13.60
CA ALA A 682 25.21 -15.99 12.99
C ALA A 682 25.77 -15.27 11.74
N MET A 683 24.89 -14.70 10.88
CA MET A 683 25.33 -13.92 9.72
C MET A 683 25.93 -12.56 10.10
N LEU A 684 25.49 -11.94 11.19
CA LEU A 684 26.05 -10.68 11.70
C LEU A 684 27.41 -10.91 12.35
N ASP A 685 27.60 -12.00 13.08
CA ASP A 685 28.85 -12.34 13.77
C ASP A 685 29.98 -12.65 12.78
N ASP A 686 29.70 -13.46 11.75
CA ASP A 686 30.67 -13.70 10.65
C ASP A 686 30.20 -13.05 9.34
N HIS A 687 29.92 -11.76 9.41
CA HIS A 687 29.42 -10.99 8.30
C HIS A 687 30.36 -11.04 7.06
N ARG A 688 31.66 -11.15 7.29
CA ARG A 688 32.62 -11.24 6.18
C ARG A 688 32.47 -12.55 5.40
N ALA A 689 32.28 -13.67 6.08
CA ALA A 689 32.01 -14.95 5.43
C ALA A 689 30.65 -14.94 4.72
N ALA A 690 29.60 -14.37 5.34
CA ALA A 690 28.30 -14.24 4.72
C ALA A 690 28.34 -13.42 3.42
N VAL A 691 29.08 -12.31 3.38
CA VAL A 691 29.28 -11.52 2.15
C VAL A 691 30.08 -12.30 1.10
N ALA A 692 31.13 -13.01 1.51
CA ALA A 692 31.92 -13.84 0.58
C ALA A 692 31.08 -14.96 -0.06
N ASP A 693 30.17 -15.57 0.70
CA ASP A 693 29.25 -16.56 0.19
C ASP A 693 28.25 -15.94 -0.81
N VAL A 694 27.66 -14.78 -0.50
CA VAL A 694 26.83 -14.05 -1.47
C VAL A 694 27.58 -13.82 -2.77
N HIS A 695 28.82 -13.37 -2.72
CA HIS A 695 29.63 -13.12 -3.91
C HIS A 695 29.89 -14.40 -4.72
N GLY A 696 30.23 -15.51 -4.07
CA GLY A 696 30.41 -16.80 -4.74
C GLY A 696 29.14 -17.27 -5.46
N ARG A 697 27.96 -17.09 -4.81
CA ARG A 697 26.67 -17.47 -5.43
C ARG A 697 26.30 -16.52 -6.58
N GLN A 698 26.59 -15.23 -6.48
CA GLN A 698 26.41 -14.29 -7.58
C GLN A 698 27.26 -14.66 -8.80
N ASP A 699 28.50 -15.13 -8.60
CA ASP A 699 29.38 -15.54 -9.68
C ASP A 699 28.79 -16.72 -10.47
N LEU A 700 28.19 -17.72 -9.79
CA LEU A 700 27.49 -18.85 -10.42
C LEU A 700 26.26 -18.38 -11.24
N LEU A 701 25.43 -17.50 -10.68
CA LEU A 701 24.29 -16.93 -11.39
C LEU A 701 24.74 -16.09 -12.61
N TRP A 702 25.83 -15.39 -12.48
CA TRP A 702 26.41 -14.60 -13.56
C TRP A 702 26.95 -15.48 -14.71
N GLU A 703 27.58 -16.60 -14.42
CA GLU A 703 28.02 -17.53 -15.45
C GLU A 703 26.86 -18.00 -16.33
N THR A 704 25.75 -18.38 -15.70
CA THR A 704 24.52 -18.76 -16.41
C THR A 704 23.97 -17.60 -17.23
N THR A 705 23.88 -16.42 -16.63
CA THR A 705 23.39 -15.20 -17.30
C THR A 705 24.26 -14.85 -18.50
N ARG A 706 25.58 -14.89 -18.33
CA ARG A 706 26.56 -14.60 -19.40
C ARG A 706 26.43 -15.59 -20.56
N ALA A 707 26.28 -16.88 -20.28
CA ALA A 707 26.08 -17.90 -21.30
C ALA A 707 24.81 -17.67 -22.13
N ASN A 708 23.69 -17.38 -21.45
CA ASN A 708 22.43 -17.06 -22.11
C ASN A 708 22.52 -15.77 -22.94
N LEU A 709 23.21 -14.74 -22.46
CA LEU A 709 23.42 -13.49 -23.18
C LEU A 709 24.32 -13.68 -24.40
N ALA A 710 25.31 -14.58 -24.35
CA ALA A 710 26.16 -14.91 -25.50
C ALA A 710 25.36 -15.51 -26.67
N GLU A 711 24.30 -16.26 -26.37
CA GLU A 711 23.39 -16.77 -27.38
C GLU A 711 22.36 -15.72 -27.84
N LEU A 712 21.86 -14.91 -26.92
CA LEU A 712 20.73 -14.01 -27.18
C LEU A 712 21.15 -12.70 -27.88
N ARG A 713 22.30 -12.12 -27.53
CA ARG A 713 22.73 -10.83 -28.09
C ARG A 713 22.87 -10.85 -29.62
N PRO A 714 23.45 -11.90 -30.26
CA PRO A 714 23.46 -12.00 -31.72
C PRO A 714 22.07 -12.04 -32.35
N VAL A 715 21.08 -12.65 -31.69
CA VAL A 715 19.69 -12.70 -32.18
C VAL A 715 19.12 -11.30 -32.38
N PHE A 716 19.51 -10.36 -31.53
CA PHE A 716 19.16 -8.94 -31.62
C PHE A 716 20.20 -8.12 -32.42
N GLY A 717 21.21 -8.75 -33.04
CA GLY A 717 22.30 -8.06 -33.71
C GLY A 717 23.16 -7.19 -32.77
N LEU A 718 23.20 -7.49 -31.49
CA LEU A 718 24.03 -6.77 -30.51
C LEU A 718 25.45 -7.37 -30.47
N PRO A 719 26.49 -6.52 -30.27
CA PRO A 719 27.86 -7.05 -30.13
C PRO A 719 27.98 -7.90 -28.88
N GLN A 720 28.85 -8.90 -28.93
CA GLN A 720 29.22 -9.68 -27.74
C GLN A 720 29.80 -8.75 -26.67
N PRO A 721 29.54 -8.99 -25.38
CA PRO A 721 30.22 -8.26 -24.32
C PRO A 721 31.73 -8.47 -24.47
N GLY A 722 32.50 -7.39 -24.60
CA GLY A 722 33.95 -7.45 -24.60
C GLY A 722 34.48 -8.12 -23.32
N PRO A 723 35.71 -8.68 -23.34
CA PRO A 723 36.32 -9.16 -22.11
C PRO A 723 36.37 -7.99 -21.09
N ARG A 724 35.88 -8.25 -19.86
CA ARG A 724 36.05 -7.28 -18.78
C ARG A 724 37.53 -6.96 -18.64
N VAL A 725 37.92 -5.70 -18.81
CA VAL A 725 39.21 -5.22 -18.32
C VAL A 725 39.06 -5.26 -16.79
N PRO A 726 39.85 -6.09 -16.08
CA PRO A 726 39.84 -6.06 -14.62
C PRO A 726 40.18 -4.65 -14.18
N GLY A 727 39.34 -4.00 -13.42
CA GLY A 727 39.72 -2.76 -12.73
C GLY A 727 40.97 -3.00 -11.93
N PRO A 728 41.82 -1.99 -11.70
CA PRO A 728 43.11 -2.16 -11.01
C PRO A 728 42.86 -2.85 -9.68
N ARG A 729 43.35 -4.07 -9.53
CA ARG A 729 43.41 -4.75 -8.23
C ARG A 729 44.18 -3.82 -7.33
N GLY A 730 43.53 -3.33 -6.26
CA GLY A 730 44.21 -2.56 -5.22
C GLY A 730 45.45 -3.31 -4.78
N ALA A 731 46.61 -2.72 -5.08
CA ALA A 731 47.90 -3.25 -4.69
C ALA A 731 47.94 -3.30 -3.16
N ALA A 732 47.87 -4.50 -2.64
CA ALA A 732 48.26 -4.76 -1.26
C ALA A 732 49.78 -4.68 -1.19
N GLY A 733 50.30 -3.79 -0.33
CA GLY A 733 51.64 -3.84 0.22
C GLY A 733 52.71 -3.15 -0.62
N GLY A 734 52.97 -1.89 -0.34
CA GLY A 734 54.17 -1.17 -0.69
C GLY A 734 54.63 -0.36 0.50
N THR A 735 55.70 -0.85 1.11
CA THR A 735 56.47 -0.30 2.22
C THR A 735 56.79 1.19 2.07
N HIS A 736 56.59 1.94 3.14
CA HIS A 736 57.14 3.29 3.31
C HIS A 736 58.67 3.31 3.20
N PRO A 737 59.27 4.36 2.60
CA PRO A 737 60.53 4.89 3.07
C PRO A 737 60.30 6.23 3.80
N ARG A 738 60.92 6.31 4.96
CA ARG A 738 61.15 7.54 5.75
C ARG A 738 62.20 8.45 5.08
N GLY A 739 61.97 9.76 5.26
CA GLY A 739 63.08 10.78 5.31
C GLY A 739 62.98 11.79 4.18
N ALA A 740 62.85 13.06 4.41
CA ALA A 740 63.66 14.01 5.07
C ALA A 740 63.08 15.42 4.85
N GLU A 741 63.31 16.24 5.81
CA GLU A 741 63.01 17.66 6.00
C GLU A 741 63.49 18.59 4.86
N GLY A 742 62.78 19.75 4.73
CA GLY A 742 63.41 20.92 4.07
C GLY A 742 62.30 21.93 3.65
N GLY A 743 62.12 22.92 4.50
CA GLY A 743 61.30 24.10 4.46
C GLY A 743 61.49 25.01 3.27
N THR A 744 60.52 25.84 3.12
CA THR A 744 60.54 27.32 3.10
C THR A 744 59.20 27.86 2.55
N ASP A 745 58.55 28.65 3.38
CA ASP A 745 57.58 29.68 3.00
C ASP A 745 58.31 30.82 2.24
N PRO A 746 57.66 31.53 1.32
CA PRO A 746 57.20 32.87 1.64
C PRO A 746 55.91 33.34 0.99
N ARG A 747 55.10 33.92 1.84
CA ARG A 747 54.27 35.13 1.73
C ARG A 747 54.23 35.95 0.44
N GLY A 748 53.02 36.47 0.19
CA GLY A 748 52.78 37.76 -0.49
C GLY A 748 51.68 37.63 -1.54
N ALA A 749 50.62 38.19 -1.37
CA ALA A 749 50.03 39.49 -1.23
C ALA A 749 48.96 39.72 -2.32
N GLU A 750 47.82 40.07 -1.87
CA GLU A 750 46.90 41.16 -2.27
C GLU A 750 46.30 41.26 -3.70
N GLY A 751 45.02 41.59 -3.67
CA GLY A 751 44.26 42.45 -4.58
C GLY A 751 43.18 41.72 -5.33
N GLY A 752 41.92 41.80 -4.98
CA GLY A 752 41.03 42.98 -4.89
C GLY A 752 40.37 43.21 -6.22
N THR A 753 39.08 42.94 -6.29
CA THR A 753 38.01 43.88 -6.70
C THR A 753 36.76 43.18 -7.21
N ASP A 754 35.71 43.37 -6.49
CA ASP A 754 34.35 43.37 -6.99
C ASP A 754 34.10 44.55 -7.96
N PRO A 755 33.29 44.48 -8.99
CA PRO A 755 32.15 45.36 -8.96
C PRO A 755 30.80 44.75 -9.43
N ARG A 756 29.80 45.13 -8.67
CA ARG A 756 28.43 45.31 -8.98
C ARG A 756 28.10 45.94 -10.35
N GLY A 757 26.92 45.65 -10.86
CA GLY A 757 26.15 46.41 -11.81
C GLY A 757 25.20 45.52 -12.58
N ALA A 758 23.99 45.45 -12.25
CA ALA A 758 22.86 46.36 -12.37
C ALA A 758 22.23 46.36 -13.80
N ALA A 759 20.94 46.09 -13.75
CA ALA A 759 19.84 46.64 -14.53
C ALA A 759 19.56 46.10 -15.95
N GLY A 760 18.35 45.66 -16.14
CA GLY A 760 17.24 46.32 -16.76
C GLY A 760 16.61 45.48 -17.82
N GLY A 761 15.41 45.16 -17.71
CA GLY A 761 14.21 45.82 -18.16
C GLY A 761 13.77 45.19 -19.48
N THR A 762 12.63 44.74 -19.64
CA THR A 762 11.34 45.33 -20.01
C THR A 762 10.40 44.23 -20.48
N GLY A 763 9.18 44.23 -20.00
CA GLY A 763 8.07 43.51 -20.61
C GLY A 763 7.54 44.23 -21.86
N PRO A 764 6.54 43.73 -22.50
CA PRO A 764 5.27 44.41 -22.36
C PRO A 764 4.03 43.54 -22.18
N ARG A 765 3.08 44.18 -21.56
CA ARG A 765 1.67 43.92 -21.36
C ARG A 765 0.88 43.89 -22.72
N GLY A 766 -0.25 43.24 -22.63
CA GLY A 766 -1.43 43.42 -23.48
C GLY A 766 -2.44 42.35 -23.05
N ALA A 767 -3.36 42.55 -22.23
CA ALA A 767 -4.52 43.41 -22.11
C ALA A 767 -5.66 43.00 -23.08
N ALA A 768 -6.77 42.78 -22.42
CA ALA A 768 -8.18 42.86 -22.79
C ALA A 768 -8.84 41.53 -23.13
N GLY A 769 -9.95 41.13 -22.56
CA GLY A 769 -11.04 41.81 -21.89
C GLY A 769 -12.32 41.19 -22.37
N GLY A 770 -13.33 41.11 -21.48
CA GLY A 770 -14.69 40.96 -21.94
C GLY A 770 -15.44 39.77 -21.30
N THR A 771 -16.00 40.01 -20.15
CA THR A 771 -17.43 40.18 -19.82
C THR A 771 -18.33 38.96 -19.92
N GLY A 772 -18.90 38.57 -18.77
CA GLY A 772 -20.03 37.68 -18.58
C GLY A 772 -21.35 38.26 -19.14
N PRO A 773 -22.52 37.70 -18.96
CA PRO A 773 -23.18 37.60 -17.63
C PRO A 773 -23.99 36.32 -17.41
N SER A 774 -24.28 36.03 -16.15
CA SER A 774 -25.47 35.27 -15.76
C SER A 774 -26.75 36.03 -16.05
N PRO A 775 -27.90 35.32 -16.21
CA PRO A 775 -28.94 35.52 -15.22
C PRO A 775 -29.75 34.27 -14.78
N SER A 776 -30.02 34.24 -13.52
CA SER A 776 -31.21 33.90 -12.77
C SER A 776 -32.52 33.64 -13.54
N GLY A 777 -33.31 32.66 -13.02
CA GLY A 777 -34.74 32.63 -13.23
C GLY A 777 -35.39 31.28 -12.86
N HIS A 778 -35.90 31.16 -11.65
CA HIS A 778 -37.07 30.31 -11.32
C HIS A 778 -38.35 30.92 -11.94
N PRO A 779 -39.40 30.10 -12.21
CA PRO A 779 -40.55 30.07 -11.33
C PRO A 779 -41.22 28.67 -11.18
N THR A 780 -41.59 28.33 -10.00
CA THR A 780 -42.86 28.08 -9.32
C THR A 780 -44.08 27.59 -10.14
N GLY A 781 -44.75 26.54 -9.57
CA GLY A 781 -46.19 26.29 -9.60
C GLY A 781 -46.58 25.18 -10.59
N GLU A 782 -47.35 24.21 -10.30
CA GLU A 782 -48.53 24.01 -9.45
C GLU A 782 -48.97 22.55 -9.55
N SER A 783 -49.56 22.08 -8.50
CA SER A 783 -50.29 20.83 -8.30
C SER A 783 -51.41 20.58 -9.30
N VAL A 784 -51.72 19.34 -9.61
CA VAL A 784 -53.07 18.78 -9.71
C VAL A 784 -53.04 17.25 -9.57
N HIS A 785 -53.65 16.70 -8.52
CA HIS A 785 -54.38 15.43 -8.47
C HIS A 785 -55.79 15.67 -9.04
N PRO A 786 -56.63 14.69 -9.48
CA PRO A 786 -57.05 13.56 -8.68
C PRO A 786 -57.45 12.24 -9.42
N ASP A 787 -57.63 11.19 -8.60
CA ASP A 787 -58.68 10.17 -8.55
C ASP A 787 -58.94 9.15 -9.68
N GLY A 788 -59.07 7.89 -9.22
CA GLY A 788 -60.11 7.00 -9.68
C GLY A 788 -59.72 5.53 -9.94
N VAL A 789 -59.72 4.69 -8.90
CA VAL A 789 -60.61 3.58 -8.61
C VAL A 789 -60.79 2.49 -9.69
N HIS A 790 -60.44 1.28 -9.39
CA HIS A 790 -61.04 -0.03 -9.35
C HIS A 790 -60.13 -1.19 -9.75
N GLY A 791 -59.97 -2.12 -8.80
CA GLY A 791 -59.55 -3.51 -9.06
C GLY A 791 -60.83 -4.31 -9.40
N PRO A 792 -60.85 -5.66 -9.33
CA PRO A 792 -59.83 -6.67 -9.09
C PRO A 792 -60.01 -7.93 -10.01
N ALA A 793 -59.29 -9.00 -9.60
CA ALA A 793 -59.56 -10.43 -9.87
C ALA A 793 -58.78 -11.07 -11.01
N GLU A 794 -58.04 -12.02 -10.73
CA GLU A 794 -58.02 -13.41 -10.31
C GLU A 794 -57.22 -14.29 -11.31
N ARG A 795 -56.57 -15.19 -10.69
CA ARG A 795 -55.61 -16.24 -11.19
C ARG A 795 -56.24 -17.22 -12.21
N PRO A 796 -55.49 -18.16 -12.78
CA PRO A 796 -54.66 -19.14 -12.04
C PRO A 796 -53.17 -19.05 -12.25
#